data_98fc1de4b8e0a8592a9a610c15bf155e
#
_entry.id   98fc1de4b8e0a8592a9a610c15bf155e
#
_cell.length_a   1.000
_cell.length_b   1.000
_cell.length_c   1.000
_cell.angle_alpha   90.00
_cell.angle_beta   90.00
_cell.angle_gamma   90.00
#
_symmetry.space_group_name_H-M   'P 1'
#
loop_
_entity.id
_entity.type
_entity.pdbx_description
1 polymer ?
#
loop_
_entity_poly.entity_id
_entity_poly.type
_entity_poly.pdbx_seq_one_letter_code
_entity_poly.pdbx_strand_id
1 'polypeptide(L)'
;MLEADWDTCVQMAREQVKEGAHVLDVCVDYVGRDGTADMDEIAGRFATQASLPLVFDSTEPAVLEAGLQHHGGKALLNSANLEEGEGDGKRMDRVLSLAREYGAAVICLTIDEEGQARDADWKLRVAHRIYDIATQKYGIDGTDLIFDPLTFPLSAGTEDLRRDGMETIEAIRRIKTELPGVSTILGLSNVSFGLKPAARHVLNSVFLHECREAGLDAAIVHAARIMPMHKIDERARAVALDLIYDRRSDGYDPLQEFMALFENVDASAVEREDRSGWPVAERLKHRIIDGERDGIEADLDEQLQTMDALSIVNDVLLSGMKVVGELFASGEMQLPFVLQSAETMKTSVAYLEPHMERVDGAGKGTIVLGTVKGDVHDIGKNLVDIILSNNGYTVHNLGIKVPIHDLIDAAVSSEADAIGMSGLLVKSTLIMRENLLEMNERGLERIPVLLGGAALTRNYVEHDLRTLYNGRVFYGKDAFEGLRTIETLMEGKRTGELDPDFGTVPADRTVTTRRHEQPPVDADIEVPARSEVALDNPVFTPPFVGSRVAKGISLDEIAGYLNETALFRGQWQFRPDKTKGETDDDFRERVRPILREQLEGAKAEGLLNPAVAWGYFAVNAEGNDLVVWKDDDRTQEWLRFSFPRQRSDRFLCISDFFRPLGPDGRGEPDYAAFHVVTMGARASEREQELFRADRYQDYLLLHGLSVEMTEALAEYWHRRIREEWGFADEDGPTIAGLFRQQYRGSRYSWGYPACPDLDDQAKLVELLEMDRIGVSLTEEFHLVPEQSTSAIIVSHPEAKYFIA
;
A
#
# COMPACT_ATOMS: atom_id res chain seq x y z
N MET A 1 19.60 24.80 5.35
CA MET A 1 20.50 25.31 4.27
C MET A 1 21.47 26.40 4.76
N LEU A 2 21.04 27.52 5.29
CA LEU A 2 21.95 28.62 5.73
C LEU A 2 23.06 28.19 6.68
N GLU A 3 22.81 27.25 7.58
CA GLU A 3 23.75 26.70 8.55
C GLU A 3 24.49 25.45 8.03
N ALA A 4 24.28 25.08 6.75
CA ALA A 4 24.79 23.86 6.12
C ALA A 4 24.34 22.57 6.87
N ASP A 5 23.19 22.60 7.52
CA ASP A 5 22.55 21.43 8.13
C ASP A 5 21.78 20.66 7.05
N TRP A 6 22.50 19.89 6.29
CA TRP A 6 21.96 19.13 5.16
C TRP A 6 21.11 17.93 5.60
N ASP A 7 21.39 17.38 6.77
CA ASP A 7 20.64 16.25 7.33
C ASP A 7 19.22 16.69 7.70
N THR A 8 19.05 17.89 8.28
CA THR A 8 17.74 18.49 8.50
C THR A 8 17.00 18.75 7.19
N CYS A 9 17.70 19.16 6.11
CA CYS A 9 17.07 19.34 4.79
C CYS A 9 16.53 18.01 4.23
N VAL A 10 17.29 16.92 4.37
CA VAL A 10 16.83 15.58 3.98
C VAL A 10 15.63 15.14 4.83
N GLN A 11 15.65 15.40 6.13
CA GLN A 11 14.52 15.10 7.01
C GLN A 11 13.26 15.87 6.60
N MET A 12 13.38 17.17 6.30
CA MET A 12 12.26 17.98 5.79
C MET A 12 11.71 17.42 4.47
N ALA A 13 12.57 16.99 3.55
CA ALA A 13 12.15 16.36 2.31
C ALA A 13 11.31 15.10 2.57
N ARG A 14 11.75 14.24 3.50
CA ARG A 14 11.01 13.03 3.90
C ARG A 14 9.68 13.35 4.57
N GLU A 15 9.61 14.42 5.35
CA GLU A 15 8.37 14.88 5.96
C GLU A 15 7.38 15.36 4.90
N GLN A 16 7.82 16.13 3.91
CA GLN A 16 6.97 16.58 2.80
C GLN A 16 6.43 15.40 1.98
N VAL A 17 7.21 14.34 1.80
CA VAL A 17 6.74 13.09 1.17
C VAL A 17 5.58 12.49 1.97
N LYS A 18 5.70 12.42 3.29
CA LYS A 18 4.63 11.92 4.18
C LYS A 18 3.38 12.81 4.16
N GLU A 19 3.55 14.10 3.98
CA GLU A 19 2.48 15.09 3.86
C GLU A 19 1.79 15.07 2.49
N GLY A 20 2.27 14.25 1.55
CA GLY A 20 1.64 14.03 0.25
C GLY A 20 2.21 14.87 -0.89
N ALA A 21 3.43 15.39 -0.77
CA ALA A 21 4.13 15.99 -1.91
C ALA A 21 4.35 14.96 -3.03
N HIS A 22 4.29 15.41 -4.29
CA HIS A 22 4.54 14.56 -5.47
C HIS A 22 5.90 14.83 -6.10
N VAL A 23 6.44 16.03 -5.88
CA VAL A 23 7.74 16.53 -6.38
C VAL A 23 8.31 17.43 -5.29
N LEU A 24 9.63 17.47 -5.14
CA LEU A 24 10.31 18.33 -4.19
C LEU A 24 10.97 19.51 -4.92
N ASP A 25 10.66 20.72 -4.50
CA ASP A 25 11.27 21.93 -5.01
C ASP A 25 12.51 22.28 -4.18
N VAL A 26 13.66 22.47 -4.85
CA VAL A 26 14.96 22.66 -4.22
C VAL A 26 15.56 23.99 -4.68
N CYS A 27 15.56 24.98 -3.79
CA CYS A 27 16.13 26.29 -4.01
C CYS A 27 17.26 26.58 -3.02
N VAL A 28 18.44 26.96 -3.52
CA VAL A 28 19.64 27.30 -2.73
C VAL A 28 20.09 28.74 -2.93
N ASP A 29 19.29 29.55 -3.59
CA ASP A 29 19.63 30.93 -3.93
C ASP A 29 19.60 31.85 -2.69
N TYR A 30 20.74 31.92 -2.00
CA TYR A 30 20.94 32.84 -0.87
C TYR A 30 22.08 33.84 -1.14
N VAL A 31 21.84 35.09 -0.86
CA VAL A 31 22.86 36.15 -1.00
C VAL A 31 24.07 35.85 -0.13
N GLY A 32 25.24 35.77 -0.76
CA GLY A 32 26.51 35.56 -0.06
C GLY A 32 26.93 34.10 0.11
N ARG A 33 26.19 33.16 -0.48
CA ARG A 33 26.58 31.72 -0.55
C ARG A 33 26.96 31.35 -1.98
N ASP A 34 27.72 30.26 -2.10
CA ASP A 34 27.98 29.61 -3.38
C ASP A 34 26.84 28.64 -3.70
N GLY A 35 25.87 29.10 -4.48
CA GLY A 35 24.70 28.31 -4.84
C GLY A 35 25.06 27.04 -5.62
N THR A 36 26.13 27.07 -6.43
CA THR A 36 26.56 25.87 -7.18
C THR A 36 27.08 24.79 -6.25
N ALA A 37 27.91 25.15 -5.28
CA ALA A 37 28.41 24.18 -4.29
C ALA A 37 27.30 23.68 -3.36
N ASP A 38 26.37 24.55 -2.97
CA ASP A 38 25.22 24.18 -2.13
C ASP A 38 24.26 23.24 -2.88
N MET A 39 23.99 23.46 -4.16
CA MET A 39 23.16 22.60 -4.99
C MET A 39 23.83 21.25 -5.24
N ASP A 40 25.13 21.23 -5.52
CA ASP A 40 25.92 20.00 -5.69
C ASP A 40 25.79 19.09 -4.45
N GLU A 41 25.96 19.65 -3.26
CA GLU A 41 25.84 18.90 -1.99
C GLU A 41 24.43 18.38 -1.74
N ILE A 42 23.40 19.23 -1.85
CA ILE A 42 22.02 18.82 -1.51
C ILE A 42 21.42 17.88 -2.55
N ALA A 43 21.67 18.13 -3.84
CA ALA A 43 21.20 17.23 -4.90
C ALA A 43 21.87 15.88 -4.82
N GLY A 44 23.19 15.82 -4.53
CA GLY A 44 23.91 14.55 -4.29
C GLY A 44 23.31 13.74 -3.13
N ARG A 45 22.87 14.39 -2.05
CA ARG A 45 22.17 13.72 -0.95
C ARG A 45 20.77 13.27 -1.35
N PHE A 46 20.00 14.11 -2.01
CA PHE A 46 18.65 13.78 -2.44
C PHE A 46 18.62 12.67 -3.47
N ALA A 47 19.63 12.56 -4.34
CA ALA A 47 19.75 11.45 -5.29
C ALA A 47 19.75 10.06 -4.64
N THR A 48 20.14 9.96 -3.36
CA THR A 48 20.21 8.69 -2.60
C THR A 48 19.27 8.62 -1.40
N GLN A 49 18.69 9.73 -0.99
CA GLN A 49 17.94 9.83 0.28
C GLN A 49 16.55 10.43 0.14
N ALA A 50 16.19 10.97 -1.03
CA ALA A 50 14.84 11.43 -1.36
C ALA A 50 14.21 10.52 -2.42
N SER A 51 12.90 10.31 -2.31
CA SER A 51 12.15 9.34 -3.13
C SER A 51 11.30 9.98 -4.23
N LEU A 52 11.27 11.30 -4.31
CA LEU A 52 10.46 12.03 -5.28
C LEU A 52 11.34 12.71 -6.35
N PRO A 53 10.79 12.95 -7.55
CA PRO A 53 11.43 13.81 -8.54
C PRO A 53 11.74 15.17 -7.98
N LEU A 54 12.79 15.82 -8.49
CA LEU A 54 13.25 17.13 -8.03
C LEU A 54 12.92 18.22 -9.05
N VAL A 55 12.50 19.37 -8.54
CA VAL A 55 12.55 20.67 -9.23
C VAL A 55 13.80 21.37 -8.76
N PHE A 56 14.70 21.70 -9.66
CA PHE A 56 15.82 22.56 -9.35
C PHE A 56 15.41 24.02 -9.62
N ASP A 57 15.34 24.80 -8.57
CA ASP A 57 14.92 26.19 -8.61
C ASP A 57 16.11 27.14 -8.36
N SER A 58 16.50 27.84 -9.39
CA SER A 58 17.53 28.88 -9.29
C SER A 58 17.46 29.90 -10.41
N THR A 59 17.87 31.12 -10.06
CA THR A 59 18.08 32.20 -11.05
C THR A 59 19.36 32.00 -11.87
N GLU A 60 20.29 31.13 -11.40
CA GLU A 60 21.60 30.92 -12.03
C GLU A 60 21.64 29.58 -12.77
N PRO A 61 21.83 29.55 -14.13
CA PRO A 61 21.91 28.29 -14.88
C PRO A 61 22.99 27.31 -14.41
N ALA A 62 24.11 27.80 -13.87
CA ALA A 62 25.17 26.94 -13.33
C ALA A 62 24.72 26.15 -12.08
N VAL A 63 23.81 26.71 -11.28
CA VAL A 63 23.20 26.06 -10.13
C VAL A 63 22.24 24.95 -10.58
N LEU A 64 21.44 25.22 -11.63
CA LEU A 64 20.56 24.21 -12.24
C LEU A 64 21.36 23.03 -12.80
N GLU A 65 22.49 23.32 -13.49
CA GLU A 65 23.37 22.28 -14.03
C GLU A 65 23.98 21.41 -12.93
N ALA A 66 24.43 22.01 -11.81
CA ALA A 66 24.94 21.26 -10.67
C ALA A 66 23.90 20.26 -10.12
N GLY A 67 22.64 20.68 -10.01
CA GLY A 67 21.54 19.79 -9.61
C GLY A 67 21.31 18.64 -10.59
N LEU A 68 21.27 18.93 -11.89
CA LEU A 68 21.06 17.95 -12.95
C LEU A 68 22.12 16.86 -12.99
N GLN A 69 23.37 17.19 -12.65
CA GLN A 69 24.48 16.23 -12.64
C GLN A 69 24.31 15.09 -11.62
N HIS A 70 23.49 15.28 -10.60
CA HIS A 70 23.18 14.28 -9.57
C HIS A 70 21.84 13.55 -9.77
N HIS A 71 20.97 14.04 -10.65
CA HIS A 71 19.61 13.50 -10.77
C HIS A 71 19.53 12.37 -11.81
N GLY A 72 19.16 11.18 -11.38
CA GLY A 72 19.13 9.97 -12.22
C GLY A 72 17.84 9.77 -13.02
N GLY A 73 16.90 10.72 -13.04
CA GLY A 73 15.62 10.64 -13.74
C GLY A 73 15.27 11.92 -14.47
N LYS A 74 13.99 12.08 -14.84
CA LYS A 74 13.52 13.33 -15.42
C LYS A 74 13.36 14.38 -14.30
N ALA A 75 14.25 15.38 -14.27
CA ALA A 75 14.15 16.54 -13.40
C ALA A 75 13.25 17.62 -14.01
N LEU A 76 12.86 18.60 -13.20
CA LEU A 76 12.21 19.83 -13.64
C LEU A 76 13.15 21.00 -13.39
N LEU A 77 13.22 21.94 -14.31
CA LEU A 77 14.00 23.17 -14.17
C LEU A 77 13.07 24.35 -13.93
N ASN A 78 13.24 25.07 -12.86
CA ASN A 78 12.54 26.31 -12.51
C ASN A 78 13.55 27.45 -12.56
N SER A 79 13.57 28.29 -13.60
CA SER A 79 12.64 28.43 -14.69
C SER A 79 13.28 29.00 -15.96
N ALA A 80 12.59 28.88 -17.09
CA ALA A 80 12.85 29.64 -18.31
C ALA A 80 11.84 30.80 -18.43
N ASN A 81 12.29 31.97 -18.95
CA ASN A 81 11.45 33.11 -19.27
C ASN A 81 12.11 33.98 -20.34
N LEU A 82 11.38 35.00 -20.84
CA LEU A 82 11.82 35.92 -21.89
C LEU A 82 12.19 37.31 -21.34
N GLU A 83 12.47 37.45 -20.04
CA GLU A 83 12.85 38.77 -19.45
C GLU A 83 14.05 39.41 -20.14
N GLU A 84 15.06 38.62 -20.48
CA GLU A 84 16.23 39.03 -21.26
C GLU A 84 15.97 39.03 -22.77
N GLY A 85 14.81 38.54 -23.23
CA GLY A 85 14.45 38.31 -24.63
C GLY A 85 15.07 37.02 -25.21
N GLU A 86 14.97 36.93 -26.56
CA GLU A 86 15.52 35.85 -27.34
C GLU A 86 16.99 36.12 -27.71
N GLY A 87 17.84 35.13 -27.68
CA GLY A 87 19.22 35.20 -28.14
C GLY A 87 20.14 34.21 -27.49
N ASP A 88 21.26 33.87 -28.18
CA ASP A 88 22.24 32.92 -27.70
C ASP A 88 22.94 33.47 -26.43
N GLY A 89 23.13 32.57 -25.45
CA GLY A 89 23.74 32.87 -24.15
C GLY A 89 22.84 33.60 -23.14
N LYS A 90 21.60 33.92 -23.51
CA LYS A 90 20.60 34.48 -22.59
C LYS A 90 19.98 33.37 -21.73
N ARG A 91 19.24 33.74 -20.69
CA ARG A 91 18.63 32.79 -19.75
C ARG A 91 17.81 31.71 -20.44
N MET A 92 16.89 32.12 -21.33
CA MET A 92 16.08 31.16 -22.10
C MET A 92 16.91 30.13 -22.86
N ASP A 93 17.93 30.59 -23.59
CA ASP A 93 18.82 29.74 -24.36
C ASP A 93 19.59 28.76 -23.48
N ARG A 94 20.11 29.22 -22.34
CA ARG A 94 20.89 28.38 -21.42
C ARG A 94 20.02 27.32 -20.76
N VAL A 95 18.84 27.68 -20.26
CA VAL A 95 17.94 26.74 -19.58
C VAL A 95 17.38 25.70 -20.55
N LEU A 96 16.91 26.11 -21.74
CA LEU A 96 16.41 25.17 -22.74
C LEU A 96 17.50 24.26 -23.29
N SER A 97 18.75 24.75 -23.40
CA SER A 97 19.90 23.91 -23.78
C SER A 97 20.18 22.84 -22.74
N LEU A 98 20.20 23.17 -21.44
CA LEU A 98 20.34 22.23 -20.34
C LEU A 98 19.18 21.22 -20.32
N ALA A 99 17.94 21.68 -20.48
CA ALA A 99 16.78 20.81 -20.51
C ALA A 99 16.89 19.75 -21.62
N ARG A 100 17.32 20.15 -22.82
CA ARG A 100 17.53 19.25 -23.94
C ARG A 100 18.68 18.27 -23.68
N GLU A 101 19.79 18.74 -23.10
CA GLU A 101 20.98 17.91 -22.83
C GLU A 101 20.69 16.83 -21.80
N TYR A 102 20.00 17.17 -20.73
CA TYR A 102 19.70 16.26 -19.60
C TYR A 102 18.32 15.58 -19.68
N GLY A 103 17.51 15.89 -20.69
CA GLY A 103 16.15 15.36 -20.82
C GLY A 103 15.19 15.83 -19.75
N ALA A 104 15.40 17.05 -19.22
CA ALA A 104 14.58 17.63 -18.16
C ALA A 104 13.31 18.31 -18.70
N ALA A 105 12.24 18.37 -17.90
CA ALA A 105 11.09 19.24 -18.14
C ALA A 105 11.40 20.65 -17.66
N VAL A 106 10.68 21.67 -18.20
CA VAL A 106 10.98 23.08 -17.93
C VAL A 106 9.72 23.81 -17.46
N ILE A 107 9.82 24.47 -16.32
CA ILE A 107 8.83 25.46 -15.88
C ILE A 107 9.09 26.76 -16.62
N CYS A 108 8.06 27.23 -17.32
CA CYS A 108 8.11 28.42 -18.19
C CYS A 108 7.26 29.54 -17.58
N LEU A 109 7.91 30.60 -17.11
CA LEU A 109 7.20 31.74 -16.53
C LEU A 109 6.69 32.68 -17.63
N THR A 110 5.46 33.19 -17.47
CA THR A 110 4.87 34.16 -18.38
C THR A 110 5.46 35.57 -18.15
N ILE A 111 6.76 35.71 -18.43
CA ILE A 111 7.54 36.95 -18.32
C ILE A 111 8.20 37.21 -19.67
N ASP A 112 8.10 38.43 -20.20
CA ASP A 112 8.81 38.88 -21.39
C ASP A 112 9.60 40.18 -21.13
N GLU A 113 10.13 40.78 -22.18
CA GLU A 113 10.93 41.98 -22.09
C GLU A 113 10.15 43.22 -21.56
N GLU A 114 8.81 43.15 -21.59
CA GLU A 114 7.94 44.20 -21.03
C GLU A 114 7.73 43.97 -19.51
N GLY A 115 8.05 42.79 -19.01
CA GLY A 115 7.94 42.41 -17.60
C GLY A 115 7.05 41.19 -17.36
N GLN A 116 6.53 41.09 -16.12
CA GLN A 116 5.64 40.01 -15.69
C GLN A 116 4.23 40.24 -16.22
N ALA A 117 3.72 39.29 -17.02
CA ALA A 117 2.39 39.44 -17.64
C ALA A 117 1.28 39.46 -16.56
N ARG A 118 0.34 40.42 -16.69
CA ARG A 118 -0.70 40.68 -15.68
C ARG A 118 -2.08 40.20 -16.10
N ASP A 119 -2.44 40.29 -17.36
CA ASP A 119 -3.74 39.85 -17.86
C ASP A 119 -3.62 38.56 -18.67
N ALA A 120 -4.73 37.85 -18.85
CA ALA A 120 -4.78 36.56 -19.51
C ALA A 120 -4.29 36.61 -20.97
N ASP A 121 -4.54 37.70 -21.69
CA ASP A 121 -4.12 37.83 -23.09
C ASP A 121 -2.60 37.96 -23.19
N TRP A 122 -1.97 38.73 -22.30
CA TRP A 122 -0.53 38.88 -22.26
C TRP A 122 0.13 37.55 -21.80
N LYS A 123 -0.37 36.92 -20.73
CA LYS A 123 0.11 35.62 -20.25
C LYS A 123 0.08 34.60 -21.38
N LEU A 124 -0.99 34.49 -22.11
CA LEU A 124 -1.12 33.56 -23.23
C LEU A 124 -0.19 33.89 -24.40
N ARG A 125 -0.03 35.16 -24.76
CA ARG A 125 0.90 35.61 -25.80
C ARG A 125 2.33 35.20 -25.49
N VAL A 126 2.77 35.37 -24.25
CA VAL A 126 4.09 34.96 -23.81
C VAL A 126 4.21 33.43 -23.83
N ALA A 127 3.19 32.68 -23.37
CA ALA A 127 3.17 31.23 -23.40
C ALA A 127 3.31 30.66 -24.82
N HIS A 128 2.59 31.19 -25.78
CA HIS A 128 2.73 30.81 -27.21
C HIS A 128 4.15 31.04 -27.72
N ARG A 129 4.72 32.22 -27.42
CA ARG A 129 6.07 32.56 -27.87
C ARG A 129 7.10 31.61 -27.27
N ILE A 130 7.03 31.27 -25.99
CA ILE A 130 7.92 30.31 -25.34
C ILE A 130 7.74 28.92 -25.92
N TYR A 131 6.50 28.50 -26.15
CA TYR A 131 6.18 27.20 -26.76
C TYR A 131 6.81 27.06 -28.14
N ASP A 132 6.66 28.05 -28.98
CA ASP A 132 7.24 28.04 -30.34
C ASP A 132 8.77 27.98 -30.30
N ILE A 133 9.42 28.74 -29.42
CA ILE A 133 10.88 28.73 -29.26
C ILE A 133 11.34 27.36 -28.78
N ALA A 134 10.75 26.82 -27.73
CA ALA A 134 11.14 25.57 -27.12
C ALA A 134 10.98 24.36 -28.07
N THR A 135 9.85 24.32 -28.78
CA THR A 135 9.54 23.18 -29.67
C THR A 135 10.27 23.27 -31.01
N GLN A 136 10.32 24.47 -31.63
CA GLN A 136 10.86 24.62 -32.98
C GLN A 136 12.38 24.80 -32.99
N LYS A 137 12.94 25.59 -32.05
CA LYS A 137 14.40 25.85 -32.02
C LYS A 137 15.17 24.79 -31.23
N TYR A 138 14.64 24.33 -30.07
CA TYR A 138 15.33 23.40 -29.17
C TYR A 138 14.84 21.94 -29.31
N GLY A 139 13.69 21.72 -29.98
CA GLY A 139 13.14 20.37 -30.19
C GLY A 139 12.70 19.71 -28.89
N ILE A 140 12.29 20.52 -27.89
CA ILE A 140 11.69 20.04 -26.64
C ILE A 140 10.23 19.65 -26.93
N ASP A 141 9.80 18.50 -26.43
CA ASP A 141 8.39 18.08 -26.58
C ASP A 141 7.47 19.00 -25.76
N GLY A 142 6.29 19.31 -26.29
CA GLY A 142 5.30 20.14 -25.57
C GLY A 142 4.91 19.56 -24.21
N THR A 143 4.97 18.22 -24.06
CA THR A 143 4.69 17.52 -22.78
C THR A 143 5.76 17.76 -21.70
N ASP A 144 6.92 18.28 -22.07
CA ASP A 144 8.00 18.65 -21.16
C ASP A 144 8.00 20.14 -20.81
N LEU A 145 7.00 20.91 -21.31
CA LEU A 145 6.80 22.31 -20.99
C LEU A 145 5.69 22.46 -19.94
N ILE A 146 6.02 23.16 -18.86
CA ILE A 146 5.11 23.39 -17.73
C ILE A 146 4.97 24.89 -17.53
N PHE A 147 3.83 25.48 -17.90
CA PHE A 147 3.66 26.93 -17.83
C PHE A 147 3.20 27.40 -16.44
N ASP A 148 3.91 28.37 -15.88
CA ASP A 148 3.47 29.15 -14.72
C ASP A 148 2.93 30.48 -15.20
N PRO A 149 1.60 30.68 -15.18
CA PRO A 149 1.01 31.95 -15.60
C PRO A 149 1.21 33.08 -14.59
N LEU A 150 1.88 32.82 -13.48
CA LEU A 150 2.10 33.74 -12.36
C LEU A 150 0.80 34.15 -11.66
N THR A 151 0.90 34.43 -10.39
CA THR A 151 -0.15 35.12 -9.61
C THR A 151 0.47 36.11 -8.64
N PHE A 152 -0.26 37.19 -8.33
CA PHE A 152 0.21 38.30 -7.52
C PHE A 152 -0.68 38.51 -6.29
N PRO A 153 -0.17 39.14 -5.22
CA PRO A 153 -0.91 39.33 -3.99
C PRO A 153 -2.20 40.10 -4.16
N LEU A 154 -3.34 39.50 -3.93
CA LEU A 154 -4.65 40.19 -3.89
C LEU A 154 -4.75 41.14 -2.69
N SER A 155 -3.91 40.95 -1.67
CA SER A 155 -3.79 41.82 -0.51
C SER A 155 -3.20 43.22 -0.81
N ALA A 156 -2.52 43.35 -1.96
CA ALA A 156 -1.96 44.65 -2.35
C ALA A 156 -3.04 45.74 -2.54
N GLY A 157 -4.28 45.34 -2.84
CA GLY A 157 -5.44 46.20 -2.90
C GLY A 157 -5.39 47.31 -4.00
N THR A 158 -4.31 47.29 -4.79
CA THR A 158 -4.16 48.26 -5.91
C THR A 158 -5.07 47.91 -7.06
N GLU A 159 -5.56 48.90 -7.75
CA GLU A 159 -6.55 48.77 -8.82
C GLU A 159 -6.08 47.80 -9.92
N ASP A 160 -4.78 47.81 -10.21
CA ASP A 160 -4.12 47.01 -11.26
C ASP A 160 -4.02 45.52 -10.90
N LEU A 161 -4.09 45.16 -9.59
CA LEU A 161 -3.92 43.78 -9.10
C LEU A 161 -5.22 43.12 -8.64
N ARG A 162 -6.32 43.83 -8.57
CA ARG A 162 -7.62 43.34 -8.09
C ARG A 162 -8.14 42.13 -8.88
N ARG A 163 -7.84 42.10 -10.17
CA ARG A 163 -8.30 41.07 -11.10
C ARG A 163 -7.31 39.94 -11.30
N ASP A 164 -6.14 40.00 -10.68
CA ASP A 164 -5.07 39.02 -10.93
C ASP A 164 -5.49 37.60 -10.71
N GLY A 165 -6.26 37.30 -9.67
CA GLY A 165 -6.79 35.96 -9.41
C GLY A 165 -7.61 35.41 -10.57
N MET A 166 -8.57 36.18 -11.06
CA MET A 166 -9.42 35.75 -12.19
C MET A 166 -8.65 35.71 -13.52
N GLU A 167 -7.71 36.64 -13.76
CA GLU A 167 -6.86 36.63 -14.96
C GLU A 167 -5.93 35.43 -14.98
N THR A 168 -5.41 35.00 -13.83
CA THR A 168 -4.59 33.80 -13.69
C THR A 168 -5.42 32.56 -13.98
N ILE A 169 -6.63 32.43 -13.41
CA ILE A 169 -7.55 31.31 -13.66
C ILE A 169 -7.89 31.21 -15.15
N GLU A 170 -8.17 32.33 -15.80
CA GLU A 170 -8.47 32.37 -17.23
C GLU A 170 -7.24 32.04 -18.09
N ALA A 171 -6.05 32.48 -17.72
CA ALA A 171 -4.82 32.10 -18.40
C ALA A 171 -4.55 30.60 -18.34
N ILE A 172 -4.74 29.95 -17.16
CA ILE A 172 -4.63 28.50 -17.02
C ILE A 172 -5.57 27.79 -18.01
N ARG A 173 -6.84 28.18 -18.03
CA ARG A 173 -7.84 27.56 -18.92
C ARG A 173 -7.46 27.68 -20.39
N ARG A 174 -6.98 28.86 -20.81
CA ARG A 174 -6.60 29.14 -22.20
C ARG A 174 -5.30 28.43 -22.60
N ILE A 175 -4.27 28.42 -21.74
CA ILE A 175 -3.03 27.68 -21.98
C ILE A 175 -3.33 26.19 -22.19
N LYS A 176 -4.15 25.59 -21.35
CA LYS A 176 -4.55 24.16 -21.47
C LYS A 176 -5.35 23.88 -22.75
N THR A 177 -6.08 24.87 -23.25
CA THR A 177 -6.92 24.69 -24.45
C THR A 177 -6.14 24.96 -25.74
N GLU A 178 -5.29 26.00 -25.77
CA GLU A 178 -4.62 26.49 -26.95
C GLU A 178 -3.26 25.88 -27.21
N LEU A 179 -2.57 25.38 -26.15
CA LEU A 179 -1.27 24.71 -26.24
C LEU A 179 -1.41 23.24 -25.88
N PRO A 180 -1.68 22.35 -26.87
CA PRO A 180 -1.92 20.95 -26.59
C PRO A 180 -0.68 20.22 -26.05
N GLY A 181 -0.90 19.40 -25.02
CA GLY A 181 0.15 18.58 -24.42
C GLY A 181 0.93 19.22 -23.30
N VAL A 182 0.86 20.55 -23.11
CA VAL A 182 1.58 21.24 -22.02
C VAL A 182 0.90 21.01 -20.68
N SER A 183 1.69 21.10 -19.61
CA SER A 183 1.21 21.16 -18.23
C SER A 183 1.24 22.59 -17.70
N THR A 184 0.50 22.81 -16.60
CA THR A 184 0.50 24.10 -15.90
C THR A 184 0.89 23.93 -14.44
N ILE A 185 1.62 24.89 -13.89
CA ILE A 185 2.01 24.97 -12.48
C ILE A 185 1.77 26.37 -11.96
N LEU A 186 1.66 26.54 -10.66
CA LEU A 186 1.51 27.85 -10.05
C LEU A 186 2.23 27.95 -8.72
N GLY A 187 3.03 29.00 -8.54
CA GLY A 187 3.54 29.42 -7.24
C GLY A 187 2.42 30.01 -6.39
N LEU A 188 1.53 29.13 -5.90
CA LEU A 188 0.20 29.47 -5.36
C LEU A 188 0.23 30.46 -4.23
N SER A 189 1.19 30.35 -3.31
CA SER A 189 1.27 31.17 -2.08
C SER A 189 1.40 32.67 -2.33
N ASN A 190 1.76 33.08 -3.54
CA ASN A 190 1.87 34.49 -3.91
C ASN A 190 0.53 35.21 -3.83
N VAL A 191 -0.59 34.55 -4.19
CA VAL A 191 -1.93 35.18 -4.17
C VAL A 191 -2.30 35.74 -2.81
N SER A 192 -1.81 35.17 -1.75
CA SER A 192 -2.13 35.50 -0.35
C SER A 192 -1.01 36.24 0.40
N PHE A 193 0.09 36.57 -0.29
CA PHE A 193 1.22 37.23 0.36
C PHE A 193 0.77 38.53 1.03
N GLY A 194 1.26 38.81 2.24
CA GLY A 194 0.88 39.96 3.05
C GLY A 194 -0.35 39.80 3.94
N LEU A 195 -1.13 38.71 3.79
CA LEU A 195 -2.22 38.37 4.71
C LEU A 195 -1.71 37.61 5.96
N LYS A 196 -2.52 37.60 7.02
CA LYS A 196 -2.27 36.78 8.20
C LYS A 196 -2.28 35.26 7.86
N PRO A 197 -1.51 34.42 8.56
CA PRO A 197 -1.37 32.99 8.22
C PRO A 197 -2.71 32.25 8.08
N ALA A 198 -3.67 32.44 8.99
CA ALA A 198 -4.99 31.79 8.90
C ALA A 198 -5.77 32.18 7.64
N ALA A 199 -5.76 33.47 7.29
CA ALA A 199 -6.34 33.97 6.05
C ALA A 199 -5.64 33.39 4.81
N ARG A 200 -4.30 33.25 4.86
CA ARG A 200 -3.52 32.65 3.77
C ARG A 200 -3.91 31.19 3.52
N HIS A 201 -4.10 30.39 4.57
CA HIS A 201 -4.51 28.99 4.41
C HIS A 201 -5.86 28.88 3.69
N VAL A 202 -6.83 29.70 4.07
CA VAL A 202 -8.15 29.71 3.43
C VAL A 202 -8.05 30.21 1.98
N LEU A 203 -7.42 31.36 1.74
CA LEU A 203 -7.33 31.92 0.39
C LEU A 203 -6.57 31.01 -0.57
N ASN A 204 -5.43 30.47 -0.13
CA ASN A 204 -4.66 29.50 -0.94
C ASN A 204 -5.47 28.26 -1.29
N SER A 205 -6.25 27.72 -0.34
CA SER A 205 -7.05 26.51 -0.56
C SER A 205 -8.20 26.75 -1.54
N VAL A 206 -8.91 27.88 -1.40
CA VAL A 206 -10.00 28.25 -2.31
C VAL A 206 -9.44 28.56 -3.71
N PHE A 207 -8.34 29.31 -3.79
CA PHE A 207 -7.72 29.66 -5.07
C PHE A 207 -7.16 28.42 -5.80
N LEU A 208 -6.54 27.50 -5.06
CA LEU A 208 -6.09 26.21 -5.64
C LEU A 208 -7.26 25.43 -6.23
N HIS A 209 -8.38 25.38 -5.51
CA HIS A 209 -9.59 24.71 -6.01
C HIS A 209 -10.07 25.30 -7.33
N GLU A 210 -10.19 26.64 -7.44
CA GLU A 210 -10.63 27.32 -8.65
C GLU A 210 -9.64 27.16 -9.81
N CYS A 211 -8.32 27.21 -9.52
CA CYS A 211 -7.28 26.95 -10.52
C CYS A 211 -7.33 25.51 -11.04
N ARG A 212 -7.54 24.52 -10.17
CA ARG A 212 -7.69 23.12 -10.55
C ARG A 212 -8.89 22.91 -11.47
N GLU A 213 -10.04 23.50 -11.14
CA GLU A 213 -11.23 23.45 -12.01
C GLU A 213 -11.00 24.13 -13.37
N ALA A 214 -10.03 25.07 -13.46
CA ALA A 214 -9.60 25.66 -14.72
C ALA A 214 -8.60 24.81 -15.51
N GLY A 215 -8.05 23.74 -14.90
CA GLY A 215 -7.12 22.80 -15.53
C GLY A 215 -5.67 22.91 -15.04
N LEU A 216 -5.42 23.49 -13.84
CA LEU A 216 -4.09 23.49 -13.24
C LEU A 216 -3.64 22.06 -12.90
N ASP A 217 -2.44 21.68 -13.36
CA ASP A 217 -1.89 20.32 -13.18
C ASP A 217 -1.03 20.21 -11.90
N ALA A 218 -0.32 21.27 -11.51
CA ALA A 218 0.58 21.26 -10.36
C ALA A 218 0.57 22.60 -9.61
N ALA A 219 0.99 22.61 -8.35
CA ALA A 219 1.16 23.83 -7.57
C ALA A 219 2.35 23.70 -6.61
N ILE A 220 3.12 24.78 -6.45
CA ILE A 220 4.16 24.90 -5.42
C ILE A 220 3.48 25.40 -4.15
N VAL A 221 3.31 24.48 -3.19
CA VAL A 221 2.58 24.71 -1.93
C VAL A 221 3.17 23.92 -0.79
N HIS A 222 2.88 24.30 0.43
CA HIS A 222 3.07 23.43 1.60
C HIS A 222 1.81 22.55 1.73
N ALA A 223 1.94 21.27 1.38
CA ALA A 223 0.79 20.35 1.23
C ALA A 223 -0.08 20.28 2.50
N ALA A 224 0.53 20.20 3.68
CA ALA A 224 -0.19 20.15 4.97
C ALA A 224 -1.01 21.41 5.28
N ARG A 225 -0.77 22.53 4.59
CA ARG A 225 -1.48 23.81 4.81
C ARG A 225 -2.63 24.06 3.85
N ILE A 226 -2.86 23.15 2.92
CA ILE A 226 -4.02 23.20 2.03
C ILE A 226 -5.21 22.53 2.71
N MET A 227 -6.26 23.32 2.90
CA MET A 227 -7.47 22.88 3.58
C MET A 227 -8.47 22.26 2.58
N PRO A 228 -9.07 21.13 2.87
CA PRO A 228 -10.21 20.65 2.10
C PRO A 228 -11.37 21.66 2.14
N MET A 229 -12.05 21.85 1.01
CA MET A 229 -13.09 22.89 0.87
C MET A 229 -14.22 22.80 1.91
N HIS A 230 -14.56 21.57 2.34
CA HIS A 230 -15.61 21.36 3.35
C HIS A 230 -15.20 21.75 4.79
N LYS A 231 -13.89 21.89 5.06
CA LYS A 231 -13.37 22.39 6.34
C LYS A 231 -13.27 23.90 6.41
N ILE A 232 -13.47 24.59 5.30
CA ILE A 232 -13.47 26.05 5.25
C ILE A 232 -14.88 26.54 5.54
N ASP A 233 -14.99 27.46 6.51
CA ASP A 233 -16.26 28.11 6.83
C ASP A 233 -16.93 28.69 5.59
N GLU A 234 -18.24 28.47 5.44
CA GLU A 234 -18.98 28.84 4.23
C GLU A 234 -18.91 30.35 3.93
N ARG A 235 -18.95 31.20 4.98
CA ARG A 235 -18.78 32.66 4.83
C ARG A 235 -17.37 33.02 4.39
N ALA A 236 -16.36 32.40 5.01
CA ALA A 236 -14.96 32.65 4.65
C ALA A 236 -14.70 32.20 3.20
N ARG A 237 -15.25 31.08 2.77
CA ARG A 237 -15.19 30.62 1.39
C ARG A 237 -15.87 31.57 0.41
N ALA A 238 -17.07 32.04 0.73
CA ALA A 238 -17.80 32.98 -0.14
C ALA A 238 -17.04 34.29 -0.31
N VAL A 239 -16.51 34.88 0.79
CA VAL A 239 -15.73 36.13 0.73
C VAL A 239 -14.39 35.90 0.00
N ALA A 240 -13.75 34.72 0.15
CA ALA A 240 -12.55 34.38 -0.62
C ALA A 240 -12.83 34.34 -2.13
N LEU A 241 -13.95 33.73 -2.55
CA LEU A 241 -14.39 33.72 -3.95
C LEU A 241 -14.70 35.15 -4.47
N ASP A 242 -15.33 35.98 -3.66
CA ASP A 242 -15.58 37.36 -4.03
C ASP A 242 -14.27 38.17 -4.21
N LEU A 243 -13.26 37.88 -3.39
CA LEU A 243 -11.94 38.46 -3.51
C LEU A 243 -11.21 37.98 -4.77
N ILE A 244 -11.23 36.69 -5.06
CA ILE A 244 -10.58 36.07 -6.23
C ILE A 244 -11.17 36.62 -7.53
N TYR A 245 -12.52 36.74 -7.60
CA TYR A 245 -13.24 37.18 -8.79
C TYR A 245 -13.58 38.70 -8.80
N ASP A 246 -12.99 39.50 -7.88
CA ASP A 246 -13.19 40.96 -7.72
C ASP A 246 -14.68 41.34 -7.69
N ARG A 247 -15.53 40.61 -6.99
CA ARG A 247 -16.96 40.88 -6.88
C ARG A 247 -17.23 41.96 -5.83
N ARG A 248 -17.18 43.20 -6.22
CA ARG A 248 -17.38 44.39 -5.38
C ARG A 248 -18.76 45.00 -5.60
N SER A 249 -19.26 45.71 -4.59
CA SER A 249 -20.49 46.51 -4.68
C SER A 249 -20.38 47.73 -3.78
N ASP A 250 -21.33 48.66 -3.90
CA ASP A 250 -21.33 49.88 -3.05
C ASP A 250 -21.37 49.47 -1.56
N GLY A 251 -20.32 49.85 -0.85
CA GLY A 251 -20.17 49.55 0.57
C GLY A 251 -19.63 48.15 0.90
N TYR A 252 -19.29 47.31 -0.09
CA TYR A 252 -18.70 45.99 0.08
C TYR A 252 -17.36 45.89 -0.66
N ASP A 253 -16.28 45.74 0.12
CA ASP A 253 -14.94 45.41 -0.36
C ASP A 253 -14.53 44.04 0.14
N PRO A 254 -14.41 43.01 -0.75
CA PRO A 254 -14.10 41.64 -0.34
C PRO A 254 -12.74 41.53 0.37
N LEU A 255 -11.74 42.35 0.06
CA LEU A 255 -10.46 42.34 0.76
C LEU A 255 -10.61 42.79 2.22
N GLN A 256 -11.33 43.89 2.45
CA GLN A 256 -11.57 44.37 3.82
C GLN A 256 -12.39 43.36 4.64
N GLU A 257 -13.44 42.83 4.05
CA GLU A 257 -14.28 41.80 4.70
C GLU A 257 -13.47 40.53 5.00
N PHE A 258 -12.64 40.07 4.06
CA PHE A 258 -11.79 38.91 4.25
C PHE A 258 -10.76 39.13 5.37
N MET A 259 -10.10 40.26 5.41
CA MET A 259 -9.17 40.61 6.49
C MET A 259 -9.87 40.69 7.85
N ALA A 260 -11.07 41.25 7.90
CA ALA A 260 -11.87 41.36 9.14
C ALA A 260 -12.27 40.00 9.70
N LEU A 261 -12.59 38.99 8.84
CA LEU A 261 -12.90 37.61 9.27
C LEU A 261 -11.74 36.96 10.02
N PHE A 262 -10.49 37.35 9.72
CA PHE A 262 -9.28 36.76 10.31
C PHE A 262 -8.53 37.74 11.25
N GLU A 263 -9.13 38.81 11.65
CA GLU A 263 -8.46 39.84 12.48
C GLU A 263 -8.00 39.28 13.84
N ASN A 264 -8.81 38.41 14.45
CA ASN A 264 -8.59 37.80 15.76
C ASN A 264 -8.36 36.29 15.70
N VAL A 265 -8.10 35.74 14.51
CA VAL A 265 -7.84 34.30 14.34
C VAL A 265 -6.34 34.08 14.37
N ASP A 266 -5.86 33.30 15.33
CA ASP A 266 -4.46 32.89 15.41
C ASP A 266 -4.21 31.67 14.52
N ALA A 267 -3.14 31.68 13.72
CA ALA A 267 -2.81 30.60 12.78
C ALA A 267 -2.52 29.27 13.46
N SER A 268 -2.02 29.32 14.68
CA SER A 268 -1.77 28.15 15.51
C SER A 268 -3.07 27.44 15.94
N ALA A 269 -4.20 28.14 15.90
CA ALA A 269 -5.51 27.56 16.21
C ALA A 269 -6.08 26.68 15.08
N VAL A 270 -5.48 26.70 13.88
CA VAL A 270 -5.88 25.90 12.71
C VAL A 270 -5.00 24.65 12.58
N GLU A 271 -3.81 24.64 13.17
CA GLU A 271 -2.84 23.53 13.05
C GLU A 271 -2.97 22.45 14.14
N ARG A 272 -3.47 22.78 15.32
CA ARG A 272 -3.81 21.83 16.40
C ARG A 272 -4.83 22.48 17.32
N GLU A 273 -5.83 21.74 17.70
CA GLU A 273 -6.70 22.13 18.79
C GLU A 273 -5.81 22.34 20.03
N ASP A 274 -5.72 23.60 20.50
CA ASP A 274 -4.91 23.87 21.71
C ASP A 274 -5.57 23.19 22.91
N ARG A 275 -5.05 22.02 23.25
CA ARG A 275 -5.51 21.19 24.37
C ARG A 275 -4.83 21.52 25.68
N SER A 276 -3.97 22.55 25.73
CA SER A 276 -3.22 22.92 26.93
C SER A 276 -4.13 23.30 28.11
N GLY A 277 -5.34 23.81 27.83
CA GLY A 277 -6.36 24.09 28.81
C GLY A 277 -7.30 22.93 29.17
N TRP A 278 -7.12 21.76 28.55
CA TRP A 278 -7.97 20.61 28.84
C TRP A 278 -7.53 19.86 30.10
N PRO A 279 -8.45 19.15 30.80
CA PRO A 279 -8.04 18.21 31.84
C PRO A 279 -7.03 17.23 31.28
N VAL A 280 -5.99 16.91 32.04
CA VAL A 280 -4.89 16.05 31.56
C VAL A 280 -5.36 14.67 31.12
N ALA A 281 -6.40 14.11 31.78
CA ALA A 281 -7.00 12.83 31.38
C ALA A 281 -7.60 12.89 29.95
N GLU A 282 -8.26 13.99 29.61
CA GLU A 282 -8.79 14.16 28.23
C GLU A 282 -7.66 14.39 27.23
N ARG A 283 -6.59 15.10 27.58
CA ARG A 283 -5.42 15.23 26.72
C ARG A 283 -4.80 13.88 26.40
N LEU A 284 -4.56 13.06 27.43
CA LEU A 284 -4.01 11.70 27.29
C LEU A 284 -4.90 10.81 26.43
N LYS A 285 -6.20 10.83 26.67
CA LYS A 285 -7.16 10.08 25.86
C LYS A 285 -7.08 10.46 24.38
N HIS A 286 -7.07 11.75 24.06
CA HIS A 286 -6.96 12.25 22.69
C HIS A 286 -5.62 11.95 22.06
N ARG A 287 -4.50 11.96 22.81
CA ARG A 287 -3.20 11.51 22.30
C ARG A 287 -3.23 10.05 21.84
N ILE A 288 -3.93 9.19 22.56
CA ILE A 288 -4.16 7.80 22.13
C ILE A 288 -4.98 7.76 20.86
N ILE A 289 -6.10 8.50 20.78
CA ILE A 289 -6.98 8.50 19.61
C ILE A 289 -6.23 8.99 18.36
N ASP A 290 -5.43 10.06 18.50
CA ASP A 290 -4.71 10.69 17.40
C ASP A 290 -3.35 10.02 17.08
N GLY A 291 -2.91 9.06 17.92
CA GLY A 291 -1.60 8.40 17.79
C GLY A 291 -0.41 9.32 18.12
N GLU A 292 -0.62 10.37 18.94
CA GLU A 292 0.37 11.43 19.20
C GLU A 292 1.27 11.08 20.39
N ARG A 293 2.58 10.88 20.13
CA ARG A 293 3.56 10.55 21.18
C ARG A 293 4.26 11.77 21.79
N ASP A 294 4.36 12.86 21.02
CA ASP A 294 5.07 14.06 21.44
C ASP A 294 4.41 14.71 22.66
N GLY A 295 5.15 14.83 23.77
CA GLY A 295 4.68 15.42 25.02
C GLY A 295 3.80 14.53 25.90
N ILE A 296 3.62 13.24 25.54
CA ILE A 296 2.78 12.31 26.30
C ILE A 296 3.35 12.03 27.70
N GLU A 297 4.69 11.94 27.83
CA GLU A 297 5.34 11.71 29.12
C GLU A 297 5.05 12.83 30.12
N ALA A 298 5.05 14.09 29.65
CA ALA A 298 4.73 15.24 30.50
C ALA A 298 3.27 15.19 30.99
N ASP A 299 2.33 14.79 30.12
CA ASP A 299 0.92 14.61 30.50
C ASP A 299 0.74 13.40 31.43
N LEU A 300 1.52 12.33 31.27
CA LEU A 300 1.51 11.19 32.18
C LEU A 300 2.05 11.57 33.58
N ASP A 301 3.15 12.33 33.63
CA ASP A 301 3.70 12.86 34.89
C ASP A 301 2.70 13.76 35.63
N GLU A 302 1.99 14.62 34.88
CA GLU A 302 0.95 15.46 35.45
C GLU A 302 -0.21 14.61 36.02
N GLN A 303 -0.65 13.58 35.27
CA GLN A 303 -1.74 12.70 35.70
C GLN A 303 -1.36 11.84 36.91
N LEU A 304 -0.11 11.37 37.00
CA LEU A 304 0.41 10.61 38.15
C LEU A 304 0.36 11.37 39.49
N GLN A 305 0.26 12.71 39.44
CA GLN A 305 0.09 13.48 40.67
C GLN A 305 -1.30 13.32 41.34
N THR A 306 -2.28 12.86 40.57
CA THR A 306 -3.70 12.81 41.01
C THR A 306 -4.31 11.41 40.90
N MET A 307 -3.69 10.48 40.15
CA MET A 307 -4.20 9.15 39.85
C MET A 307 -3.05 8.13 39.85
N ASP A 308 -3.27 6.93 40.34
CA ASP A 308 -2.25 5.86 40.26
C ASP A 308 -2.09 5.36 38.84
N ALA A 309 -0.92 4.78 38.54
CA ALA A 309 -0.53 4.38 37.20
C ALA A 309 -1.50 3.34 36.59
N LEU A 310 -1.99 2.40 37.41
CA LEU A 310 -2.92 1.36 36.93
C LEU A 310 -4.29 1.96 36.55
N SER A 311 -4.79 2.90 37.35
CA SER A 311 -6.02 3.64 37.04
C SER A 311 -5.86 4.52 35.79
N ILE A 312 -4.69 5.15 35.58
CA ILE A 312 -4.41 5.90 34.33
C ILE A 312 -4.56 4.97 33.12
N VAL A 313 -3.97 3.77 33.15
CA VAL A 313 -4.09 2.80 32.05
C VAL A 313 -5.54 2.40 31.84
N ASN A 314 -6.25 1.98 32.90
CA ASN A 314 -7.58 1.38 32.77
C ASN A 314 -8.69 2.40 32.45
N ASP A 315 -8.65 3.56 33.09
CA ASP A 315 -9.77 4.52 33.02
C ASP A 315 -9.55 5.62 31.97
N VAL A 316 -8.26 5.93 31.64
CA VAL A 316 -7.92 7.00 30.71
C VAL A 316 -7.46 6.43 29.37
N LEU A 317 -6.33 5.71 29.35
CA LEU A 317 -5.70 5.28 28.09
C LEU A 317 -6.55 4.23 27.37
N LEU A 318 -7.07 3.22 28.06
CA LEU A 318 -7.96 2.20 27.46
C LEU A 318 -9.29 2.81 26.99
N SER A 319 -9.77 3.90 27.62
CA SER A 319 -10.93 4.61 27.09
C SER A 319 -10.66 5.25 25.73
N GLY A 320 -9.43 5.74 25.50
CA GLY A 320 -8.97 6.22 24.20
C GLY A 320 -8.94 5.09 23.16
N MET A 321 -8.35 3.93 23.50
CA MET A 321 -8.31 2.76 22.60
C MET A 321 -9.70 2.23 22.26
N LYS A 322 -10.66 2.31 23.18
CA LYS A 322 -12.05 1.96 22.90
C LYS A 322 -12.67 2.85 21.82
N VAL A 323 -12.44 4.17 21.88
CA VAL A 323 -12.88 5.11 20.83
C VAL A 323 -12.21 4.79 19.48
N VAL A 324 -10.91 4.47 19.48
CA VAL A 324 -10.19 4.02 18.28
C VAL A 324 -10.88 2.78 17.66
N GLY A 325 -11.26 1.80 18.47
CA GLY A 325 -12.00 0.62 18.03
C GLY A 325 -13.37 0.95 17.44
N GLU A 326 -14.10 1.88 18.03
CA GLU A 326 -15.40 2.36 17.54
C GLU A 326 -15.26 3.10 16.20
N LEU A 327 -14.27 3.99 16.06
CA LEU A 327 -13.96 4.71 14.82
C LEU A 327 -13.52 3.76 13.70
N PHE A 328 -12.75 2.73 14.03
CA PHE A 328 -12.40 1.69 13.05
C PHE A 328 -13.62 0.89 12.60
N ALA A 329 -14.48 0.49 13.54
CA ALA A 329 -15.70 -0.27 13.25
C ALA A 329 -16.69 0.52 12.37
N SER A 330 -16.80 1.84 12.56
CA SER A 330 -17.62 2.74 11.74
C SER A 330 -16.99 3.05 10.38
N GLY A 331 -15.69 2.75 10.19
CA GLY A 331 -14.93 3.07 8.98
C GLY A 331 -14.39 4.51 8.93
N GLU A 332 -14.53 5.26 10.01
CA GLU A 332 -14.01 6.63 10.15
C GLU A 332 -12.50 6.67 10.38
N MET A 333 -11.93 5.60 10.96
CA MET A 333 -10.49 5.43 11.12
C MET A 333 -10.01 4.21 10.33
N GLN A 334 -8.83 4.29 9.74
CA GLN A 334 -8.23 3.22 8.95
C GLN A 334 -7.15 2.49 9.75
N LEU A 335 -6.88 1.22 9.40
CA LEU A 335 -5.98 0.35 10.18
C LEU A 335 -4.59 0.96 10.46
N PRO A 336 -3.89 1.62 9.51
CA PRO A 336 -2.59 2.23 9.82
C PRO A 336 -2.63 3.23 10.97
N PHE A 337 -3.71 4.01 11.11
CA PHE A 337 -3.89 4.96 12.21
C PHE A 337 -4.23 4.26 13.54
N VAL A 338 -4.97 3.15 13.48
CA VAL A 338 -5.18 2.28 14.65
C VAL A 338 -3.86 1.76 15.21
N LEU A 339 -2.93 1.38 14.31
CA LEU A 339 -1.60 0.91 14.70
C LEU A 339 -0.77 2.02 15.35
N GLN A 340 -0.84 3.26 14.85
CA GLN A 340 -0.21 4.42 15.51
C GLN A 340 -0.77 4.65 16.92
N SER A 341 -2.10 4.57 17.09
CA SER A 341 -2.73 4.64 18.41
C SER A 341 -2.26 3.52 19.34
N ALA A 342 -2.13 2.30 18.82
CA ALA A 342 -1.60 1.14 19.57
C ALA A 342 -0.14 1.34 19.99
N GLU A 343 0.70 1.89 19.12
CA GLU A 343 2.09 2.25 19.45
C GLU A 343 2.16 3.32 20.55
N THR A 344 1.30 4.34 20.50
CA THR A 344 1.20 5.39 21.52
C THR A 344 0.74 4.82 22.85
N MET A 345 -0.26 3.94 22.84
CA MET A 345 -0.73 3.20 24.02
C MET A 345 0.41 2.42 24.68
N LYS A 346 1.15 1.63 23.88
CA LYS A 346 2.25 0.81 24.40
C LYS A 346 3.38 1.65 25.00
N THR A 347 3.76 2.76 24.34
CA THR A 347 4.73 3.71 24.87
C THR A 347 4.29 4.27 26.22
N SER A 348 3.00 4.63 26.34
CA SER A 348 2.43 5.16 27.59
C SER A 348 2.44 4.12 28.72
N VAL A 349 2.08 2.87 28.42
CA VAL A 349 2.09 1.77 29.40
C VAL A 349 3.52 1.47 29.85
N ALA A 350 4.49 1.42 28.93
CA ALA A 350 5.91 1.22 29.28
C ALA A 350 6.46 2.34 30.15
N TYR A 351 6.03 3.60 29.93
CA TYR A 351 6.40 4.73 30.78
C TYR A 351 5.79 4.62 32.18
N LEU A 352 4.57 4.12 32.31
CA LEU A 352 3.87 3.95 33.59
C LEU A 352 4.29 2.71 34.36
N GLU A 353 4.86 1.69 33.72
CA GLU A 353 5.22 0.40 34.33
C GLU A 353 6.10 0.54 35.60
N PRO A 354 7.14 1.40 35.65
CA PRO A 354 7.91 1.61 36.86
C PRO A 354 7.12 2.21 38.02
N HIS A 355 5.97 2.84 37.74
CA HIS A 355 5.10 3.48 38.73
C HIS A 355 3.93 2.57 39.16
N MET A 356 3.82 1.36 38.59
CA MET A 356 2.81 0.37 38.96
C MET A 356 3.28 -0.46 40.17
N GLU A 357 2.46 -0.52 41.21
CA GLU A 357 2.62 -1.55 42.22
C GLU A 357 2.34 -2.90 41.59
N ARG A 358 3.26 -3.87 41.71
CA ARG A 358 3.04 -5.23 41.22
C ARG A 358 1.87 -5.86 41.96
N VAL A 359 0.70 -5.79 41.36
CA VAL A 359 -0.49 -6.54 41.77
C VAL A 359 -0.54 -7.81 40.95
N ASP A 360 -0.14 -8.94 41.52
CA ASP A 360 -0.33 -10.24 40.88
C ASP A 360 -1.81 -10.45 40.57
N GLY A 361 -2.20 -10.51 39.28
CA GLY A 361 -3.54 -10.89 38.82
C GLY A 361 -4.42 -9.79 38.24
N ALA A 362 -3.91 -8.64 37.82
CA ALA A 362 -4.72 -7.51 37.32
C ALA A 362 -4.96 -7.48 35.78
N GLY A 363 -4.65 -8.53 35.03
CA GLY A 363 -4.94 -8.61 33.58
C GLY A 363 -6.41 -8.93 33.28
N LYS A 364 -6.94 -8.44 32.15
CA LYS A 364 -8.31 -8.75 31.70
C LYS A 364 -8.49 -10.23 31.31
N GLY A 365 -7.39 -10.96 31.04
CA GLY A 365 -7.36 -12.38 30.66
C GLY A 365 -6.07 -12.71 29.93
N THR A 366 -5.80 -14.02 29.75
CA THR A 366 -4.61 -14.54 29.10
C THR A 366 -4.97 -15.31 27.84
N ILE A 367 -4.35 -15.00 26.71
CA ILE A 367 -4.62 -15.60 25.40
C ILE A 367 -3.32 -16.19 24.84
N VAL A 368 -3.38 -17.40 24.31
CA VAL A 368 -2.27 -18.00 23.55
C VAL A 368 -2.59 -17.92 22.06
N LEU A 369 -1.66 -17.37 21.26
CA LEU A 369 -1.82 -17.24 19.81
C LEU A 369 -0.71 -17.99 19.07
N GLY A 370 -1.05 -18.63 17.95
CA GLY A 370 -0.07 -19.24 17.07
C GLY A 370 -0.60 -19.45 15.65
N THR A 371 0.30 -19.30 14.66
CA THR A 371 0.03 -19.78 13.30
C THR A 371 0.30 -21.29 13.27
N VAL A 372 -0.67 -22.07 12.79
CA VAL A 372 -0.65 -23.52 12.88
C VAL A 372 0.57 -24.17 12.21
N LYS A 373 0.84 -25.43 12.56
CA LYS A 373 1.98 -26.20 12.04
C LYS A 373 2.13 -26.06 10.54
N GLY A 374 3.37 -25.78 10.10
CA GLY A 374 3.75 -25.64 8.71
C GLY A 374 3.41 -24.31 8.04
N ASP A 375 2.44 -23.55 8.54
CA ASP A 375 2.05 -22.26 7.99
C ASP A 375 2.99 -21.14 8.47
N VAL A 376 3.39 -20.26 7.54
CA VAL A 376 4.34 -19.15 7.78
C VAL A 376 3.67 -17.78 7.81
N HIS A 377 2.39 -17.70 7.46
CA HIS A 377 1.66 -16.45 7.32
C HIS A 377 1.19 -15.95 8.69
N ASP A 378 1.71 -14.84 9.16
CA ASP A 378 1.53 -14.38 10.54
C ASP A 378 0.86 -13.00 10.72
N ILE A 379 0.67 -12.23 9.65
CA ILE A 379 0.16 -10.85 9.75
C ILE A 379 -1.19 -10.78 10.49
N GLY A 380 -2.12 -11.67 10.16
CA GLY A 380 -3.45 -11.70 10.78
C GLY A 380 -3.37 -11.96 12.28
N LYS A 381 -2.52 -12.93 12.68
CA LYS A 381 -2.27 -13.28 14.07
C LYS A 381 -1.60 -12.14 14.84
N ASN A 382 -0.61 -11.50 14.22
CA ASN A 382 0.11 -10.39 14.83
C ASN A 382 -0.79 -9.16 15.04
N LEU A 383 -1.73 -8.89 14.11
CA LEU A 383 -2.73 -7.86 14.31
C LEU A 383 -3.66 -8.17 15.49
N VAL A 384 -4.06 -9.43 15.66
CA VAL A 384 -4.86 -9.86 16.83
C VAL A 384 -4.07 -9.65 18.11
N ASP A 385 -2.79 -10.03 18.14
CA ASP A 385 -1.87 -9.81 19.27
C ASP A 385 -1.81 -8.33 19.64
N ILE A 386 -1.49 -7.45 18.69
CA ILE A 386 -1.42 -6.00 18.89
C ILE A 386 -2.72 -5.47 19.52
N ILE A 387 -3.86 -5.81 18.94
CA ILE A 387 -5.16 -5.30 19.39
C ILE A 387 -5.50 -5.83 20.78
N LEU A 388 -5.33 -7.13 21.06
CA LEU A 388 -5.61 -7.70 22.37
C LEU A 388 -4.67 -7.13 23.46
N SER A 389 -3.36 -7.08 23.20
CA SER A 389 -2.37 -6.55 24.13
C SER A 389 -2.66 -5.10 24.49
N ASN A 390 -2.98 -4.26 23.51
CA ASN A 390 -3.32 -2.84 23.74
C ASN A 390 -4.70 -2.63 24.37
N ASN A 391 -5.51 -3.68 24.50
CA ASN A 391 -6.79 -3.66 25.23
C ASN A 391 -6.69 -4.34 26.61
N GLY A 392 -5.49 -4.58 27.13
CA GLY A 392 -5.23 -5.03 28.48
C GLY A 392 -5.25 -6.54 28.69
N TYR A 393 -5.14 -7.34 27.62
CA TYR A 393 -4.97 -8.79 27.69
C TYR A 393 -3.49 -9.17 27.72
N THR A 394 -3.15 -10.23 28.40
CA THR A 394 -1.84 -10.86 28.31
C THR A 394 -1.83 -11.82 27.12
N VAL A 395 -0.98 -11.59 26.13
CA VAL A 395 -0.91 -12.42 24.91
C VAL A 395 0.41 -13.17 24.86
N HIS A 396 0.34 -14.49 24.78
CA HIS A 396 1.48 -15.37 24.51
C HIS A 396 1.48 -15.73 23.02
N ASN A 397 2.20 -14.93 22.23
CA ASN A 397 2.33 -15.15 20.78
C ASN A 397 3.48 -16.14 20.51
N LEU A 398 3.17 -17.36 20.11
CA LEU A 398 4.13 -18.43 19.86
C LEU A 398 4.77 -18.36 18.46
N GLY A 399 4.34 -17.40 17.61
CA GLY A 399 4.91 -17.23 16.28
C GLY A 399 4.25 -18.11 15.22
N ILE A 400 5.06 -18.59 14.27
CA ILE A 400 4.63 -19.38 13.11
C ILE A 400 5.02 -20.85 13.26
N LYS A 401 4.40 -21.72 12.43
CA LYS A 401 4.68 -23.18 12.38
C LYS A 401 4.47 -23.89 13.72
N VAL A 402 3.53 -23.42 14.53
CA VAL A 402 3.35 -23.90 15.91
C VAL A 402 2.60 -25.23 15.92
N PRO A 403 3.22 -26.33 16.41
CA PRO A 403 2.55 -27.58 16.63
C PRO A 403 1.47 -27.45 17.70
N ILE A 404 0.42 -28.31 17.64
CA ILE A 404 -0.69 -28.23 18.60
C ILE A 404 -0.25 -28.47 20.05
N HIS A 405 0.75 -29.32 20.28
CA HIS A 405 1.23 -29.59 21.64
C HIS A 405 1.87 -28.33 22.28
N ASP A 406 2.58 -27.49 21.49
CA ASP A 406 3.17 -26.24 22.00
C ASP A 406 2.07 -25.22 22.35
N LEU A 407 1.00 -25.13 21.52
CA LEU A 407 -0.16 -24.29 21.83
C LEU A 407 -0.86 -24.76 23.12
N ILE A 408 -1.04 -26.08 23.28
CA ILE A 408 -1.65 -26.68 24.47
C ILE A 408 -0.77 -26.47 25.72
N ASP A 409 0.52 -26.76 25.62
CA ASP A 409 1.46 -26.62 26.72
C ASP A 409 1.56 -25.17 27.20
N ALA A 410 1.62 -24.22 26.27
CA ALA A 410 1.56 -22.79 26.58
C ALA A 410 0.24 -22.40 27.25
N ALA A 411 -0.89 -22.87 26.72
CA ALA A 411 -2.21 -22.57 27.27
C ALA A 411 -2.43 -23.14 28.67
N VAL A 412 -1.94 -24.34 28.91
CA VAL A 412 -2.04 -25.00 30.22
C VAL A 412 -1.10 -24.35 31.23
N SER A 413 0.17 -24.05 30.84
CA SER A 413 1.16 -23.46 31.75
C SER A 413 0.86 -21.99 32.10
N SER A 414 0.24 -21.24 31.21
CA SER A 414 -0.18 -19.86 31.45
C SER A 414 -1.61 -19.70 31.97
N GLU A 415 -2.31 -20.84 32.23
CA GLU A 415 -3.74 -20.87 32.60
C GLU A 415 -4.60 -20.02 31.63
N ALA A 416 -4.33 -20.15 30.32
CA ALA A 416 -4.94 -19.31 29.31
C ALA A 416 -6.47 -19.41 29.27
N ASP A 417 -7.12 -18.30 29.01
CA ASP A 417 -8.58 -18.17 28.90
C ASP A 417 -9.10 -18.56 27.52
N ALA A 418 -8.23 -18.49 26.49
CA ALA A 418 -8.55 -18.93 25.13
C ALA A 418 -7.27 -19.24 24.33
N ILE A 419 -7.41 -20.02 23.26
CA ILE A 419 -6.37 -20.25 22.24
C ILE A 419 -6.84 -19.65 20.92
N GLY A 420 -5.97 -18.88 20.25
CA GLY A 420 -6.18 -18.40 18.89
C GLY A 420 -5.27 -19.13 17.90
N MET A 421 -5.86 -19.65 16.82
CA MET A 421 -5.13 -20.29 15.73
C MET A 421 -5.32 -19.51 14.43
N SER A 422 -4.22 -19.28 13.72
CA SER A 422 -4.21 -18.58 12.42
C SER A 422 -3.63 -19.48 11.33
N GLY A 423 -4.05 -19.25 10.09
CA GLY A 423 -3.51 -19.89 8.89
C GLY A 423 -4.13 -19.34 7.62
N LEU A 424 -3.34 -19.25 6.54
CA LEU A 424 -3.77 -18.64 5.30
C LEU A 424 -4.34 -19.64 4.29
N LEU A 425 -3.77 -20.82 4.18
CA LEU A 425 -4.06 -21.78 3.12
C LEU A 425 -5.12 -22.80 3.51
N VAL A 426 -5.71 -23.47 2.49
CA VAL A 426 -6.71 -24.53 2.71
C VAL A 426 -6.14 -25.67 3.59
N LYS A 427 -4.86 -26.04 3.43
CA LYS A 427 -4.21 -27.05 4.26
C LYS A 427 -4.19 -26.66 5.74
N SER A 428 -3.99 -25.38 6.04
CA SER A 428 -4.00 -24.87 7.42
C SER A 428 -5.36 -25.07 8.09
N THR A 429 -6.47 -24.99 7.34
CA THR A 429 -7.82 -25.26 7.89
C THR A 429 -8.02 -26.72 8.25
N LEU A 430 -7.36 -27.65 7.54
CA LEU A 430 -7.36 -29.08 7.89
C LEU A 430 -6.55 -29.34 9.17
N ILE A 431 -5.40 -28.67 9.31
CA ILE A 431 -4.60 -28.75 10.54
C ILE A 431 -5.38 -28.17 11.73
N MET A 432 -6.10 -27.06 11.57
CA MET A 432 -6.99 -26.53 12.61
C MET A 432 -8.06 -27.54 13.03
N ARG A 433 -8.62 -28.26 12.07
CA ARG A 433 -9.57 -29.35 12.33
C ARG A 433 -8.95 -30.49 13.17
N GLU A 434 -7.77 -30.95 12.80
CA GLU A 434 -7.02 -31.95 13.53
C GLU A 434 -6.67 -31.48 14.94
N ASN A 435 -6.25 -30.21 15.08
CA ASN A 435 -5.95 -29.60 16.36
C ASN A 435 -7.18 -29.61 17.32
N LEU A 436 -8.37 -29.31 16.80
CA LEU A 436 -9.61 -29.36 17.59
C LEU A 436 -9.94 -30.77 18.06
N LEU A 437 -9.72 -31.79 17.23
CA LEU A 437 -9.90 -33.19 17.59
C LEU A 437 -8.88 -33.64 18.67
N GLU A 438 -7.62 -33.23 18.52
CA GLU A 438 -6.56 -33.51 19.50
C GLU A 438 -6.88 -32.87 20.86
N MET A 439 -7.40 -31.63 20.86
CA MET A 439 -7.83 -30.95 22.11
C MET A 439 -8.97 -31.73 22.81
N ASN A 440 -9.93 -32.31 22.06
CA ASN A 440 -10.97 -33.17 22.64
C ASN A 440 -10.37 -34.42 23.27
N GLU A 441 -9.45 -35.11 22.59
CA GLU A 441 -8.81 -36.31 23.09
C GLU A 441 -8.04 -36.06 24.40
N ARG A 442 -7.51 -34.83 24.56
CA ARG A 442 -6.81 -34.38 25.78
C ARG A 442 -7.76 -33.84 26.87
N GLY A 443 -9.08 -33.77 26.64
CA GLY A 443 -10.06 -33.27 27.58
C GLY A 443 -9.93 -31.77 27.87
N LEU A 444 -9.59 -30.99 26.83
CA LEU A 444 -9.34 -29.53 26.94
C LEU A 444 -10.52 -28.68 26.44
N GLU A 445 -11.70 -29.25 26.30
CA GLU A 445 -12.93 -28.62 25.83
C GLU A 445 -13.34 -27.37 26.64
N ARG A 446 -12.79 -27.21 27.84
CA ARG A 446 -12.98 -26.00 28.66
C ARG A 446 -12.31 -24.74 28.07
N ILE A 447 -11.32 -24.90 27.18
CA ILE A 447 -10.56 -23.80 26.59
C ILE A 447 -11.23 -23.39 25.28
N PRO A 448 -11.82 -22.19 25.19
CA PRO A 448 -12.38 -21.66 23.95
C PRO A 448 -11.31 -21.50 22.86
N VAL A 449 -11.69 -21.74 21.61
CA VAL A 449 -10.79 -21.60 20.45
C VAL A 449 -11.29 -20.53 19.49
N LEU A 450 -10.43 -19.59 19.13
CA LEU A 450 -10.66 -18.55 18.12
C LEU A 450 -9.88 -18.93 16.85
N LEU A 451 -10.57 -19.08 15.72
CA LEU A 451 -9.98 -19.45 14.45
C LEU A 451 -10.02 -18.27 13.48
N GLY A 452 -8.87 -17.91 12.89
CA GLY A 452 -8.72 -16.83 11.93
C GLY A 452 -7.88 -17.25 10.72
N GLY A 453 -8.11 -16.58 9.60
CA GLY A 453 -7.32 -16.78 8.37
C GLY A 453 -8.14 -16.68 7.10
N ALA A 454 -7.48 -16.32 5.98
CA ALA A 454 -8.16 -16.00 4.72
C ALA A 454 -8.87 -17.20 4.06
N ALA A 455 -8.39 -18.43 4.28
CA ALA A 455 -9.04 -19.63 3.76
C ALA A 455 -10.26 -20.06 4.56
N LEU A 456 -10.47 -19.51 5.78
CA LEU A 456 -11.63 -19.80 6.59
C LEU A 456 -12.82 -18.97 6.19
N THR A 457 -13.98 -19.57 6.22
CA THR A 457 -15.26 -18.86 6.12
C THR A 457 -16.05 -19.01 7.41
N ARG A 458 -16.90 -18.03 7.74
CA ARG A 458 -17.78 -18.12 8.91
C ARG A 458 -18.61 -19.40 8.88
N ASN A 459 -19.15 -19.75 7.72
CA ASN A 459 -19.95 -20.94 7.54
C ASN A 459 -19.16 -22.21 7.89
N TYR A 460 -17.92 -22.35 7.40
CA TYR A 460 -17.09 -23.52 7.66
C TYR A 460 -16.72 -23.62 9.16
N VAL A 461 -16.36 -22.51 9.80
CA VAL A 461 -16.06 -22.53 11.24
C VAL A 461 -17.31 -22.83 12.08
N GLU A 462 -18.44 -22.19 11.81
CA GLU A 462 -19.63 -22.26 12.66
C GLU A 462 -20.50 -23.50 12.41
N HIS A 463 -20.41 -24.12 11.23
CA HIS A 463 -21.21 -25.32 10.90
C HIS A 463 -20.40 -26.61 10.85
N ASP A 464 -19.13 -26.56 10.43
CA ASP A 464 -18.31 -27.75 10.33
C ASP A 464 -17.35 -27.88 11.53
N LEU A 465 -16.46 -26.93 11.73
CA LEU A 465 -15.42 -27.03 12.78
C LEU A 465 -16.02 -26.97 14.20
N ARG A 466 -17.03 -26.15 14.43
CA ARG A 466 -17.71 -26.06 15.73
C ARG A 466 -18.38 -27.37 16.13
N THR A 467 -18.82 -28.19 15.18
CA THR A 467 -19.42 -29.52 15.47
C THR A 467 -18.41 -30.57 15.88
N LEU A 468 -17.14 -30.34 15.60
CA LEU A 468 -16.05 -31.29 15.90
C LEU A 468 -15.44 -31.07 17.28
N TYR A 469 -15.57 -29.90 17.85
CA TYR A 469 -14.99 -29.54 19.13
C TYR A 469 -16.06 -29.54 20.23
N ASN A 470 -15.82 -30.25 21.32
CA ASN A 470 -16.77 -30.32 22.45
C ASN A 470 -16.83 -29.03 23.28
N GLY A 471 -15.91 -28.10 23.04
CA GLY A 471 -15.84 -26.76 23.64
C GLY A 471 -16.45 -25.68 22.74
N ARG A 472 -16.00 -24.44 22.93
CA ARG A 472 -16.47 -23.26 22.21
C ARG A 472 -15.53 -22.91 21.07
N VAL A 473 -16.06 -22.73 19.85
CA VAL A 473 -15.29 -22.34 18.68
C VAL A 473 -15.87 -21.08 18.06
N PHE A 474 -14.99 -20.13 17.75
CA PHE A 474 -15.35 -18.83 17.21
C PHE A 474 -14.59 -18.56 15.92
N TYR A 475 -15.20 -17.79 15.03
CA TYR A 475 -14.56 -17.27 13.85
C TYR A 475 -14.14 -15.82 14.07
N GLY A 476 -12.87 -15.51 13.92
CA GLY A 476 -12.34 -14.15 13.90
C GLY A 476 -12.13 -13.68 12.46
N LYS A 477 -13.06 -12.90 11.92
CA LYS A 477 -12.93 -12.29 10.59
C LYS A 477 -11.79 -11.28 10.54
N ASP A 478 -11.63 -10.54 11.62
CA ASP A 478 -10.61 -9.52 11.82
C ASP A 478 -10.24 -9.42 13.31
N ALA A 479 -9.20 -8.64 13.61
CA ALA A 479 -8.67 -8.51 14.97
C ALA A 479 -9.69 -7.88 15.95
N PHE A 480 -10.56 -6.99 15.48
CA PHE A 480 -11.59 -6.36 16.32
C PHE A 480 -12.77 -7.29 16.60
N GLU A 481 -13.13 -8.16 15.67
CA GLU A 481 -14.10 -9.23 15.96
C GLU A 481 -13.52 -10.21 16.97
N GLY A 482 -12.22 -10.53 16.86
CA GLY A 482 -11.49 -11.30 17.85
C GLY A 482 -11.56 -10.66 19.25
N LEU A 483 -11.27 -9.36 19.34
CA LEU A 483 -11.36 -8.61 20.59
C LEU A 483 -12.77 -8.68 21.20
N ARG A 484 -13.82 -8.37 20.44
CA ARG A 484 -15.21 -8.41 20.93
C ARG A 484 -15.60 -9.81 21.43
N THR A 485 -15.16 -10.85 20.75
CA THR A 485 -15.40 -12.25 21.16
C THR A 485 -14.73 -12.57 22.49
N ILE A 486 -13.47 -12.18 22.65
CA ILE A 486 -12.73 -12.37 23.91
C ILE A 486 -13.33 -11.52 25.03
N GLU A 487 -13.74 -10.27 24.79
CA GLU A 487 -14.42 -9.42 25.80
C GLU A 487 -15.71 -10.08 26.30
N THR A 488 -16.54 -10.61 25.39
CA THR A 488 -17.77 -11.33 25.75
C THR A 488 -17.49 -12.59 26.57
N LEU A 489 -16.46 -13.36 26.22
CA LEU A 489 -16.04 -14.55 26.97
C LEU A 489 -15.58 -14.18 28.40
N MET A 490 -14.74 -13.14 28.51
CA MET A 490 -14.21 -12.72 29.82
C MET A 490 -15.29 -12.11 30.71
N GLU A 491 -16.19 -11.32 30.14
CA GLU A 491 -17.33 -10.81 30.89
C GLU A 491 -18.25 -11.94 31.36
N GLY A 492 -18.56 -12.90 30.49
CA GLY A 492 -19.34 -14.08 30.87
C GLY A 492 -18.66 -14.95 31.93
N LYS A 493 -17.32 -15.07 31.91
CA LYS A 493 -16.55 -15.76 32.94
C LYS A 493 -16.59 -15.01 34.28
N ARG A 494 -16.53 -13.69 34.25
CA ARG A 494 -16.56 -12.80 35.43
C ARG A 494 -17.94 -12.76 36.10
N THR A 495 -19.02 -12.70 35.28
CA THR A 495 -20.40 -12.59 35.78
C THR A 495 -21.04 -13.95 36.07
N GLY A 496 -20.52 -15.03 35.48
CA GLY A 496 -21.14 -16.34 35.47
C GLY A 496 -22.37 -16.45 34.55
N GLU A 497 -22.62 -15.42 33.72
CA GLU A 497 -23.78 -15.30 32.83
C GLU A 497 -23.35 -15.37 31.36
N LEU A 498 -22.65 -16.42 30.96
CA LEU A 498 -22.30 -16.66 29.55
C LEU A 498 -23.44 -17.42 28.86
N ASP A 499 -23.93 -16.87 27.74
CA ASP A 499 -24.90 -17.55 26.89
C ASP A 499 -24.43 -18.99 26.57
N PRO A 500 -25.21 -20.03 26.94
CA PRO A 500 -24.85 -21.41 26.65
C PRO A 500 -24.56 -21.68 25.16
N ASP A 501 -25.27 -21.00 24.27
CA ASP A 501 -25.17 -21.17 22.81
C ASP A 501 -24.04 -20.35 22.19
N PHE A 502 -23.41 -19.44 22.94
CA PHE A 502 -22.29 -18.64 22.43
C PHE A 502 -21.07 -19.48 22.12
N GLY A 503 -20.79 -19.70 20.84
CA GLY A 503 -19.65 -20.48 20.34
C GLY A 503 -19.85 -22.00 20.39
N THR A 504 -21.07 -22.49 20.73
CA THR A 504 -21.41 -23.92 20.73
C THR A 504 -22.47 -24.22 19.67
N VAL A 505 -22.74 -25.50 19.43
CA VAL A 505 -23.88 -25.91 18.59
C VAL A 505 -25.14 -25.82 19.43
N PRO A 506 -26.17 -25.04 19.03
CA PRO A 506 -27.41 -24.94 19.79
C PRO A 506 -28.09 -26.30 19.94
N ALA A 507 -28.52 -26.64 21.16
CA ALA A 507 -29.11 -27.93 21.51
C ALA A 507 -30.42 -28.28 20.75
N ASP A 508 -31.14 -27.26 20.20
CA ASP A 508 -32.37 -27.42 19.43
C ASP A 508 -32.20 -27.68 17.93
N ARG A 509 -30.97 -27.62 17.42
CA ARG A 509 -30.67 -28.07 16.07
C ARG A 509 -30.42 -29.58 16.12
N THR A 510 -31.42 -30.37 15.78
CA THR A 510 -31.17 -31.68 15.19
C THR A 510 -30.12 -31.49 14.11
N VAL A 511 -28.91 -32.01 14.35
CA VAL A 511 -27.83 -32.09 13.38
C VAL A 511 -28.39 -32.88 12.21
N THR A 512 -29.08 -32.22 11.29
CA THR A 512 -29.02 -32.65 9.94
C THR A 512 -27.56 -32.37 9.60
N THR A 513 -26.78 -33.42 9.64
CA THR A 513 -25.53 -33.58 8.92
C THR A 513 -25.86 -33.30 7.45
N ARG A 514 -26.06 -32.01 7.13
CA ARG A 514 -25.63 -31.52 5.86
C ARG A 514 -24.11 -31.45 6.03
N ARG A 515 -23.44 -32.62 5.74
CA ARG A 515 -22.21 -32.49 5.00
C ARG A 515 -22.45 -31.30 4.09
N HIS A 516 -21.63 -30.23 4.15
CA HIS A 516 -21.30 -29.57 2.95
C HIS A 516 -20.52 -30.61 2.13
N GLU A 517 -21.17 -31.58 1.71
CA GLU A 517 -21.20 -31.94 0.33
C GLU A 517 -21.37 -30.57 -0.38
N GLN A 518 -20.33 -30.15 -1.11
CA GLN A 518 -20.55 -29.43 -2.36
C GLN A 518 -21.95 -29.80 -2.84
N PRO A 519 -22.85 -28.81 -3.22
CA PRO A 519 -24.27 -29.04 -3.52
C PRO A 519 -24.36 -30.41 -4.14
N PRO A 520 -25.20 -31.35 -3.61
CA PRO A 520 -25.04 -32.75 -3.92
C PRO A 520 -24.77 -32.84 -5.39
N VAL A 521 -23.51 -33.11 -5.73
CA VAL A 521 -23.16 -33.44 -7.10
C VAL A 521 -24.12 -34.58 -7.35
N ASP A 522 -25.11 -34.33 -8.22
CA ASP A 522 -26.04 -35.38 -8.60
C ASP A 522 -25.16 -36.62 -8.75
N ALA A 523 -25.39 -37.61 -7.91
CA ALA A 523 -24.56 -38.82 -7.85
C ALA A 523 -24.50 -39.54 -9.21
N ASP A 524 -25.28 -39.06 -10.16
CA ASP A 524 -25.45 -39.53 -11.52
C ASP A 524 -24.74 -38.63 -12.59
N ILE A 525 -23.99 -37.56 -12.22
CA ILE A 525 -23.18 -36.85 -13.21
C ILE A 525 -21.96 -37.70 -13.54
N GLU A 526 -21.95 -38.26 -14.72
CA GLU A 526 -20.81 -38.96 -15.30
C GLU A 526 -19.71 -37.92 -15.61
N VAL A 527 -18.70 -37.83 -14.73
CA VAL A 527 -17.55 -36.92 -14.92
C VAL A 527 -16.72 -37.49 -16.08
N PRO A 528 -16.54 -36.74 -17.19
CA PRO A 528 -15.77 -37.24 -18.30
C PRO A 528 -14.29 -37.40 -17.92
N ALA A 529 -13.63 -38.37 -18.52
CA ALA A 529 -12.20 -38.58 -18.30
C ALA A 529 -11.33 -37.42 -18.80
N ARG A 530 -11.86 -36.60 -19.71
CA ARG A 530 -11.23 -35.36 -20.24
C ARG A 530 -12.33 -34.35 -20.59
N SER A 531 -12.05 -33.06 -20.39
CA SER A 531 -12.93 -31.97 -20.81
C SER A 531 -12.86 -31.73 -22.33
N GLU A 532 -13.85 -31.02 -22.89
CA GLU A 532 -13.93 -30.69 -24.31
C GLU A 532 -13.05 -29.46 -24.66
N VAL A 533 -11.75 -29.49 -24.27
CA VAL A 533 -10.78 -28.47 -24.72
C VAL A 533 -10.16 -28.89 -26.05
N ALA A 534 -9.86 -27.90 -26.90
CA ALA A 534 -9.28 -28.14 -28.23
C ALA A 534 -7.94 -28.87 -28.14
N LEU A 535 -7.67 -29.78 -29.09
CA LEU A 535 -6.39 -30.46 -29.19
C LEU A 535 -5.60 -30.05 -30.45
N ASP A 536 -6.20 -29.24 -31.32
CA ASP A 536 -5.63 -28.80 -32.61
C ASP A 536 -4.91 -27.44 -32.51
N ASN A 537 -4.83 -26.86 -31.29
CA ASN A 537 -4.07 -25.62 -31.01
C ASN A 537 -2.56 -25.79 -31.30
N PRO A 538 -1.87 -24.75 -31.77
CA PRO A 538 -0.42 -24.81 -31.98
C PRO A 538 0.32 -25.05 -30.67
N VAL A 539 1.32 -25.91 -30.69
CA VAL A 539 2.27 -26.13 -29.61
C VAL A 539 3.52 -25.29 -29.89
N PHE A 540 3.89 -24.47 -28.92
CA PHE A 540 5.07 -23.65 -29.00
C PHE A 540 6.27 -24.41 -28.44
N THR A 541 7.36 -24.48 -29.21
CA THR A 541 8.61 -25.07 -28.73
C THR A 541 9.33 -24.03 -27.85
N PRO A 542 9.65 -24.36 -26.61
CA PRO A 542 10.36 -23.43 -25.74
C PRO A 542 11.82 -23.22 -26.22
N PRO A 543 12.46 -22.10 -25.84
CA PRO A 543 13.82 -21.78 -26.26
C PRO A 543 14.90 -22.69 -25.63
N PHE A 544 14.54 -23.44 -24.58
CA PHE A 544 15.39 -24.44 -23.93
C PHE A 544 14.51 -25.42 -23.12
N VAL A 545 15.08 -26.56 -22.77
CA VAL A 545 14.49 -27.51 -21.82
C VAL A 545 15.37 -27.56 -20.56
N GLY A 546 14.75 -27.69 -19.38
CA GLY A 546 15.40 -27.61 -18.07
C GLY A 546 15.21 -26.26 -17.37
N SER A 547 15.96 -26.02 -16.31
CA SER A 547 15.79 -24.85 -15.43
C SER A 547 16.86 -23.78 -15.58
N ARG A 548 16.50 -22.53 -15.35
CA ARG A 548 17.39 -21.37 -15.27
C ARG A 548 17.07 -20.51 -14.04
N VAL A 549 17.99 -19.60 -13.70
CA VAL A 549 17.87 -18.68 -12.58
C VAL A 549 18.18 -17.26 -13.04
N ALA A 550 17.36 -16.30 -12.62
CA ALA A 550 17.61 -14.87 -12.73
C ALA A 550 17.66 -14.24 -11.34
N LYS A 551 18.60 -13.33 -11.15
CA LYS A 551 18.77 -12.53 -9.93
C LYS A 551 19.08 -11.08 -10.30
N GLY A 552 18.89 -10.16 -9.33
CA GLY A 552 19.17 -8.73 -9.55
C GLY A 552 18.23 -8.07 -10.54
N ILE A 553 16.98 -8.50 -10.55
CA ILE A 553 15.90 -7.93 -11.38
C ILE A 553 15.55 -6.55 -10.84
N SER A 554 15.34 -5.58 -11.73
CA SER A 554 15.01 -4.21 -11.34
C SER A 554 13.69 -4.16 -10.55
N LEU A 555 13.72 -3.60 -9.34
CA LEU A 555 12.51 -3.38 -8.55
C LEU A 555 11.54 -2.41 -9.22
N ASP A 556 12.05 -1.46 -10.02
CA ASP A 556 11.21 -0.52 -10.76
C ASP A 556 10.44 -1.20 -11.90
N GLU A 557 11.11 -2.15 -12.61
CA GLU A 557 10.41 -2.96 -13.62
C GLU A 557 9.32 -3.82 -12.99
N ILE A 558 9.59 -4.43 -11.83
CA ILE A 558 8.62 -5.23 -11.10
C ILE A 558 7.46 -4.37 -10.59
N ALA A 559 7.75 -3.18 -10.02
CA ALA A 559 6.75 -2.26 -9.50
C ALA A 559 5.75 -1.80 -10.58
N GLY A 560 6.16 -1.79 -11.86
CA GLY A 560 5.25 -1.56 -12.98
C GLY A 560 4.12 -2.58 -13.12
N TYR A 561 4.25 -3.76 -12.50
CA TYR A 561 3.25 -4.83 -12.47
C TYR A 561 2.53 -4.95 -11.11
N LEU A 562 2.73 -3.99 -10.21
CA LEU A 562 2.13 -4.03 -8.88
C LEU A 562 0.62 -3.75 -8.95
N ASN A 563 -0.15 -4.57 -8.28
CA ASN A 563 -1.59 -4.36 -8.14
C ASN A 563 -1.87 -3.39 -6.98
N GLU A 564 -1.91 -2.09 -7.27
CA GLU A 564 -2.17 -1.05 -6.27
C GLU A 564 -3.47 -1.29 -5.47
N THR A 565 -4.50 -1.85 -6.10
CA THR A 565 -5.76 -2.13 -5.41
C THR A 565 -5.60 -3.23 -4.37
N ALA A 566 -4.86 -4.32 -4.71
CA ALA A 566 -4.57 -5.40 -3.78
C ALA A 566 -3.69 -4.89 -2.63
N LEU A 567 -2.64 -4.12 -2.94
CA LEU A 567 -1.77 -3.53 -1.94
C LEU A 567 -2.52 -2.57 -1.01
N PHE A 568 -3.16 -1.54 -1.58
CA PHE A 568 -3.74 -0.46 -0.79
C PHE A 568 -4.96 -0.92 0.02
N ARG A 569 -5.86 -1.70 -0.60
CA ARG A 569 -7.12 -2.13 0.05
C ARG A 569 -7.01 -3.49 0.72
N GLY A 570 -6.20 -4.39 0.18
CA GLY A 570 -6.01 -5.74 0.71
C GLY A 570 -4.99 -5.74 1.85
N GLN A 571 -3.73 -5.45 1.53
CA GLN A 571 -2.63 -5.56 2.49
C GLN A 571 -2.61 -4.40 3.50
N TRP A 572 -2.57 -3.15 3.02
CA TRP A 572 -2.50 -1.98 3.89
C TRP A 572 -3.84 -1.57 4.50
N GLN A 573 -4.94 -2.13 4.00
CA GLN A 573 -6.30 -1.90 4.45
C GLN A 573 -6.75 -0.42 4.44
N PHE A 574 -6.14 0.40 3.59
CA PHE A 574 -6.65 1.73 3.31
C PHE A 574 -8.01 1.66 2.60
N ARG A 575 -8.87 2.61 2.87
CA ARG A 575 -10.19 2.72 2.23
C ARG A 575 -10.40 4.13 1.66
N PRO A 576 -11.17 4.27 0.57
CA PRO A 576 -11.63 5.58 0.12
C PRO A 576 -12.47 6.27 1.19
N ASP A 577 -12.29 7.56 1.34
CA ASP A 577 -13.11 8.38 2.25
C ASP A 577 -14.48 8.64 1.62
N LYS A 578 -15.44 7.78 1.95
CA LYS A 578 -16.82 7.89 1.43
C LYS A 578 -17.53 9.16 1.91
N THR A 579 -17.12 9.73 3.04
CA THR A 579 -17.73 10.96 3.57
C THR A 579 -17.37 12.17 2.71
N LYS A 580 -16.21 12.13 2.05
CA LYS A 580 -15.73 13.15 1.13
C LYS A 580 -16.03 12.87 -0.34
N GLY A 581 -16.70 11.76 -0.65
CA GLY A 581 -16.97 11.34 -2.03
C GLY A 581 -15.70 11.03 -2.84
N GLU A 582 -14.60 10.64 -2.15
CA GLU A 582 -13.32 10.33 -2.77
C GLU A 582 -13.49 9.27 -3.87
N THR A 583 -13.05 9.58 -5.08
CA THR A 583 -13.06 8.62 -6.20
C THR A 583 -11.95 7.58 -6.04
N ASP A 584 -12.01 6.50 -6.82
CA ASP A 584 -10.96 5.47 -6.81
C ASP A 584 -9.59 6.03 -7.26
N ASP A 585 -9.57 7.01 -8.13
CA ASP A 585 -8.36 7.65 -8.61
C ASP A 585 -7.78 8.61 -7.55
N ASP A 586 -8.59 9.46 -6.93
CA ASP A 586 -8.18 10.30 -5.79
C ASP A 586 -7.61 9.47 -4.64
N PHE A 587 -8.26 8.33 -4.36
CA PHE A 587 -7.80 7.39 -3.34
C PHE A 587 -6.40 6.83 -3.67
N ARG A 588 -6.17 6.40 -4.92
CA ARG A 588 -4.86 5.92 -5.35
C ARG A 588 -3.81 7.01 -5.27
N GLU A 589 -4.11 8.20 -5.74
CA GLU A 589 -3.19 9.35 -5.68
C GLU A 589 -2.80 9.69 -4.24
N ARG A 590 -3.72 9.61 -3.30
CA ARG A 590 -3.43 9.83 -1.87
C ARG A 590 -2.51 8.77 -1.27
N VAL A 591 -2.59 7.52 -1.71
CA VAL A 591 -1.82 6.40 -1.12
C VAL A 591 -0.48 6.16 -1.84
N ARG A 592 -0.35 6.53 -3.11
CA ARG A 592 0.90 6.37 -3.90
C ARG A 592 2.16 6.99 -3.27
N PRO A 593 2.13 8.15 -2.61
CA PRO A 593 3.31 8.66 -1.90
C PRO A 593 3.85 7.70 -0.86
N ILE A 594 2.97 7.04 -0.09
CA ILE A 594 3.34 6.02 0.89
C ILE A 594 4.01 4.82 0.18
N LEU A 595 3.45 4.37 -0.94
CA LEU A 595 4.05 3.31 -1.75
C LEU A 595 5.47 3.66 -2.20
N ARG A 596 5.66 4.88 -2.71
CA ARG A 596 6.98 5.33 -3.16
C ARG A 596 7.98 5.37 -2.00
N GLU A 597 7.59 5.92 -0.86
CA GLU A 597 8.45 5.95 0.34
C GLU A 597 8.86 4.54 0.77
N GLN A 598 7.90 3.62 0.85
CA GLN A 598 8.17 2.23 1.23
C GLN A 598 9.08 1.52 0.22
N LEU A 599 8.84 1.71 -1.07
CA LEU A 599 9.65 1.09 -2.13
C LEU A 599 11.10 1.63 -2.13
N GLU A 600 11.27 2.94 -2.00
CA GLU A 600 12.61 3.55 -1.93
C GLU A 600 13.35 3.17 -0.63
N GLY A 601 12.65 3.14 0.50
CA GLY A 601 13.21 2.63 1.75
C GLY A 601 13.68 1.18 1.60
N ALA A 602 12.85 0.33 1.02
CA ALA A 602 13.19 -1.07 0.79
C ALA A 602 14.39 -1.24 -0.16
N LYS A 603 14.52 -0.38 -1.20
CA LYS A 603 15.70 -0.34 -2.09
C LYS A 603 16.95 0.10 -1.33
N ALA A 604 16.88 1.21 -0.58
CA ALA A 604 18.01 1.77 0.14
C ALA A 604 18.58 0.81 1.19
N GLU A 605 17.72 0.07 1.89
CA GLU A 605 18.11 -0.93 2.89
C GLU A 605 18.39 -2.32 2.30
N GLY A 606 18.18 -2.52 0.98
CA GLY A 606 18.36 -3.80 0.30
C GLY A 606 17.45 -4.90 0.85
N LEU A 607 16.20 -4.54 1.19
CA LEU A 607 15.25 -5.46 1.81
C LEU A 607 14.63 -6.42 0.79
N LEU A 608 14.41 -5.97 -0.44
CA LEU A 608 13.81 -6.76 -1.51
C LEU A 608 14.91 -7.22 -2.48
N ASN A 609 15.10 -8.52 -2.55
CA ASN A 609 16.13 -9.16 -3.37
C ASN A 609 15.48 -10.13 -4.38
N PRO A 610 14.89 -9.60 -5.47
CA PRO A 610 14.13 -10.42 -6.40
C PRO A 610 14.99 -11.45 -7.09
N ALA A 611 14.49 -12.69 -7.09
CA ALA A 611 15.09 -13.81 -7.80
C ALA A 611 14.00 -14.76 -8.31
N VAL A 612 14.29 -15.42 -9.41
CA VAL A 612 13.41 -16.35 -10.09
C VAL A 612 14.17 -17.59 -10.51
N ALA A 613 13.61 -18.76 -10.22
CA ALA A 613 13.96 -20.03 -10.86
C ALA A 613 12.79 -20.41 -11.78
N TRP A 614 13.08 -20.65 -13.06
CA TRP A 614 12.06 -21.07 -14.03
C TRP A 614 12.63 -22.08 -15.02
N GLY A 615 11.73 -22.83 -15.64
CA GLY A 615 12.17 -23.78 -16.64
C GLY A 615 11.01 -24.30 -17.48
N TYR A 616 11.38 -24.89 -18.62
CA TYR A 616 10.47 -25.53 -19.55
C TYR A 616 10.76 -27.04 -19.58
N PHE A 617 9.72 -27.82 -19.59
CA PHE A 617 9.83 -29.28 -19.54
C PHE A 617 8.85 -29.93 -20.52
N ALA A 618 9.30 -30.99 -21.14
CA ALA A 618 8.45 -31.82 -21.99
C ALA A 618 7.39 -32.52 -21.10
N VAL A 619 6.12 -32.43 -21.50
CA VAL A 619 5.00 -32.97 -20.73
C VAL A 619 3.97 -33.64 -21.63
N ASN A 620 3.16 -34.55 -21.05
CA ASN A 620 1.94 -35.04 -21.67
C ASN A 620 0.90 -35.37 -20.60
N ALA A 621 -0.37 -35.33 -20.96
CA ALA A 621 -1.49 -35.67 -20.07
C ALA A 621 -1.79 -37.16 -20.09
N GLU A 622 -2.06 -37.74 -18.90
CA GLU A 622 -2.62 -39.08 -18.73
C GLU A 622 -3.78 -39.03 -17.73
N GLY A 623 -5.00 -38.94 -18.23
CA GLY A 623 -6.17 -38.69 -17.37
C GLY A 623 -6.07 -37.32 -16.65
N ASN A 624 -6.09 -37.34 -15.34
CA ASN A 624 -5.91 -36.13 -14.52
C ASN A 624 -4.45 -35.83 -14.20
N ASP A 625 -3.53 -36.66 -14.67
CA ASP A 625 -2.11 -36.51 -14.39
C ASP A 625 -1.40 -35.74 -15.52
N LEU A 626 -0.36 -35.04 -15.15
CA LEU A 626 0.63 -34.44 -16.05
C LEU A 626 1.96 -35.16 -15.85
N VAL A 627 2.38 -35.91 -16.86
CA VAL A 627 3.67 -36.60 -16.87
C VAL A 627 4.73 -35.60 -17.34
N VAL A 628 5.77 -35.46 -16.56
CA VAL A 628 6.97 -34.66 -16.92
C VAL A 628 8.07 -35.62 -17.35
N TRP A 629 8.62 -35.39 -18.52
CA TRP A 629 9.65 -36.23 -19.10
C TRP A 629 11.04 -35.73 -18.76
N LYS A 630 11.98 -36.67 -18.56
CA LYS A 630 13.37 -36.37 -18.26
C LYS A 630 14.13 -35.83 -19.47
N ASP A 631 13.69 -36.23 -20.65
CA ASP A 631 14.26 -35.85 -21.94
C ASP A 631 13.17 -35.44 -22.92
N ASP A 632 13.58 -34.72 -23.97
CA ASP A 632 12.67 -34.24 -25.01
C ASP A 632 12.17 -35.38 -25.94
N ASP A 633 12.85 -36.51 -25.95
CA ASP A 633 12.46 -37.72 -26.68
C ASP A 633 11.30 -38.50 -26.01
N ARG A 634 10.90 -38.11 -24.81
CA ARG A 634 9.77 -38.65 -24.01
C ARG A 634 9.88 -40.16 -23.80
N THR A 635 11.08 -40.60 -23.46
CA THR A 635 11.36 -42.03 -23.24
C THR A 635 11.39 -42.41 -21.77
N GLN A 636 11.65 -41.47 -20.87
CA GLN A 636 11.75 -41.67 -19.43
C GLN A 636 10.89 -40.69 -18.68
N GLU A 637 9.86 -41.18 -17.96
CA GLU A 637 9.10 -40.39 -17.00
C GLU A 637 10.04 -39.91 -15.88
N TRP A 638 9.97 -38.64 -15.53
CA TRP A 638 10.74 -38.03 -14.46
C TRP A 638 9.86 -37.82 -13.23
N LEU A 639 8.79 -37.05 -13.41
CA LEU A 639 7.86 -36.66 -12.34
C LEU A 639 6.42 -36.71 -12.86
N ARG A 640 5.46 -36.75 -11.93
CA ARG A 640 4.04 -36.74 -12.25
C ARG A 640 3.30 -35.82 -11.28
N PHE A 641 2.49 -34.92 -11.81
CA PHE A 641 1.56 -34.09 -11.05
C PHE A 641 0.14 -34.62 -11.26
N SER A 642 -0.65 -34.65 -10.18
CA SER A 642 -2.06 -35.07 -10.24
C SER A 642 -2.95 -33.90 -9.89
N PHE A 643 -3.86 -33.51 -10.77
CA PHE A 643 -4.72 -32.37 -10.56
C PHE A 643 -6.18 -32.75 -10.34
N PRO A 644 -6.93 -32.02 -9.49
CA PRO A 644 -8.36 -32.28 -9.34
C PRO A 644 -9.09 -31.87 -10.61
N ARG A 645 -10.20 -32.60 -10.88
CA ARG A 645 -11.10 -32.28 -11.99
C ARG A 645 -12.34 -31.57 -11.47
N GLN A 646 -12.74 -30.50 -12.12
CA GLN A 646 -14.02 -29.83 -11.91
C GLN A 646 -15.19 -30.83 -12.00
N ARG A 647 -16.15 -30.73 -11.09
CA ARG A 647 -17.34 -31.58 -11.08
C ARG A 647 -18.59 -30.93 -11.65
N SER A 648 -18.44 -29.71 -12.13
CA SER A 648 -19.51 -28.89 -12.73
C SER A 648 -18.92 -28.03 -13.84
N ASP A 649 -19.76 -27.29 -14.52
CA ASP A 649 -19.41 -26.40 -15.63
C ASP A 649 -18.74 -27.17 -16.80
N ARG A 650 -17.49 -26.87 -17.11
CA ARG A 650 -16.74 -27.47 -18.20
C ARG A 650 -15.96 -28.74 -17.84
N PHE A 651 -15.99 -29.19 -16.61
CA PHE A 651 -15.23 -30.36 -16.09
C PHE A 651 -13.71 -30.24 -16.31
N LEU A 652 -13.17 -29.02 -16.20
CA LEU A 652 -11.77 -28.72 -16.47
C LEU A 652 -10.84 -29.41 -15.47
N CYS A 653 -9.69 -29.85 -15.98
CA CYS A 653 -8.52 -30.27 -15.22
C CYS A 653 -7.30 -29.63 -15.88
N ILE A 654 -6.26 -29.25 -15.11
CA ILE A 654 -5.06 -28.62 -15.68
C ILE A 654 -4.41 -29.53 -16.72
N SER A 655 -4.41 -30.85 -16.50
CA SER A 655 -3.88 -31.84 -17.45
C SER A 655 -4.56 -31.79 -18.82
N ASP A 656 -5.85 -31.37 -18.90
CA ASP A 656 -6.59 -31.32 -20.15
C ASP A 656 -6.03 -30.30 -21.17
N PHE A 657 -5.29 -29.33 -20.70
CA PHE A 657 -4.67 -28.30 -21.54
C PHE A 657 -3.41 -28.78 -22.26
N PHE A 658 -3.00 -30.02 -22.05
CA PHE A 658 -1.84 -30.65 -22.67
C PHE A 658 -2.21 -31.82 -23.56
N ARG A 659 -1.33 -32.15 -24.53
CA ARG A 659 -1.50 -33.31 -25.43
C ARG A 659 -1.52 -34.60 -24.61
N PRO A 660 -2.52 -35.47 -24.85
CA PRO A 660 -2.61 -36.72 -24.13
C PRO A 660 -1.54 -37.74 -24.62
N LEU A 661 -1.25 -38.72 -23.78
CA LEU A 661 -0.53 -39.91 -24.19
C LEU A 661 -1.39 -40.78 -25.11
N GLY A 662 -0.76 -41.26 -26.19
CA GLY A 662 -1.37 -42.25 -27.07
C GLY A 662 -1.43 -43.66 -26.44
N PRO A 663 -2.16 -44.61 -27.12
CA PRO A 663 -2.29 -45.96 -26.62
C PRO A 663 -0.97 -46.74 -26.51
N ASP A 664 0.08 -46.27 -27.18
CA ASP A 664 1.44 -46.83 -27.15
C ASP A 664 2.30 -46.23 -26.01
N GLY A 665 1.71 -45.39 -25.16
CA GLY A 665 2.40 -44.67 -24.07
C GLY A 665 3.29 -43.51 -24.55
N ARG A 666 3.16 -43.10 -25.83
CA ARG A 666 3.88 -41.96 -26.41
C ARG A 666 2.90 -40.79 -26.65
N GLY A 667 3.38 -39.58 -26.42
CA GLY A 667 2.63 -38.37 -26.67
C GLY A 667 3.19 -37.56 -27.84
N GLU A 668 2.31 -36.76 -28.50
CA GLU A 668 2.80 -35.71 -29.35
C GLU A 668 3.57 -34.68 -28.50
N PRO A 669 4.59 -33.94 -29.08
CA PRO A 669 5.30 -32.92 -28.35
C PRO A 669 4.39 -31.88 -27.70
N ASP A 670 4.59 -31.66 -26.38
CA ASP A 670 3.97 -30.59 -25.63
C ASP A 670 4.86 -30.18 -24.46
N TYR A 671 4.69 -28.99 -23.96
CA TYR A 671 5.57 -28.41 -22.95
C TYR A 671 4.78 -27.63 -21.88
N ALA A 672 5.26 -27.67 -20.65
CA ALA A 672 4.84 -26.80 -19.56
C ALA A 672 6.02 -25.95 -19.09
N ALA A 673 5.75 -24.72 -18.64
CA ALA A 673 6.73 -23.98 -17.88
C ALA A 673 6.38 -24.00 -16.39
N PHE A 674 7.41 -23.94 -15.56
CA PHE A 674 7.28 -23.82 -14.11
C PHE A 674 8.13 -22.65 -13.65
N HIS A 675 7.68 -21.91 -12.64
CA HIS A 675 8.50 -20.93 -11.97
C HIS A 675 8.30 -20.93 -10.45
N VAL A 676 9.36 -20.49 -9.78
CA VAL A 676 9.35 -20.06 -8.38
C VAL A 676 9.97 -18.68 -8.34
N VAL A 677 9.30 -17.72 -7.74
CA VAL A 677 9.78 -16.35 -7.57
C VAL A 677 9.87 -16.01 -6.09
N THR A 678 10.80 -15.13 -5.72
CA THR A 678 10.97 -14.67 -4.34
C THR A 678 11.49 -13.24 -4.29
N MET A 679 11.13 -12.52 -3.22
CA MET A 679 11.76 -11.24 -2.84
C MET A 679 12.90 -11.43 -1.81
N GLY A 680 13.20 -12.67 -1.42
CA GLY A 680 14.25 -13.00 -0.47
C GLY A 680 13.85 -12.82 0.99
N ALA A 681 14.71 -13.29 1.91
CA ALA A 681 14.38 -13.37 3.35
C ALA A 681 14.57 -12.05 4.12
N ARG A 682 15.27 -11.05 3.54
CA ARG A 682 15.61 -9.79 4.26
C ARG A 682 14.38 -8.99 4.67
N ALA A 683 13.31 -9.01 3.86
CA ALA A 683 12.05 -8.35 4.21
C ALA A 683 11.45 -8.98 5.48
N SER A 684 11.32 -10.32 5.53
CA SER A 684 10.80 -11.04 6.69
C SER A 684 11.64 -10.80 7.96
N GLU A 685 12.97 -10.75 7.84
CA GLU A 685 13.85 -10.44 8.96
C GLU A 685 13.56 -9.02 9.50
N ARG A 686 13.46 -8.05 8.59
CA ARG A 686 13.17 -6.65 8.94
C ARG A 686 11.77 -6.48 9.54
N GLU A 687 10.79 -7.16 9.00
CA GLU A 687 9.42 -7.22 9.51
C GLU A 687 9.39 -7.69 10.97
N GLN A 688 10.11 -8.76 11.29
CA GLN A 688 10.23 -9.25 12.68
C GLN A 688 10.94 -8.25 13.59
N GLU A 689 11.97 -7.53 13.11
CA GLU A 689 12.63 -6.47 13.87
C GLU A 689 11.66 -5.33 14.19
N LEU A 690 10.90 -4.87 13.18
CA LEU A 690 9.90 -3.82 13.33
C LEU A 690 8.80 -4.22 14.33
N PHE A 691 8.31 -5.46 14.22
CA PHE A 691 7.31 -5.99 15.14
C PHE A 691 7.83 -6.02 16.60
N ARG A 692 9.07 -6.52 16.82
CA ARG A 692 9.69 -6.55 18.16
C ARG A 692 10.00 -5.16 18.72
N ALA A 693 10.22 -4.18 17.84
CA ALA A 693 10.45 -2.78 18.21
C ALA A 693 9.16 -1.97 18.35
N ASP A 694 7.99 -2.64 18.29
CA ASP A 694 6.66 -2.04 18.40
C ASP A 694 6.35 -1.00 17.32
N ARG A 695 7.03 -1.09 16.17
CA ARG A 695 6.81 -0.25 14.99
C ARG A 695 5.77 -0.92 14.07
N TYR A 696 4.55 -1.01 14.54
CA TYR A 696 3.51 -1.83 13.93
C TYR A 696 3.01 -1.30 12.59
N GLN A 697 2.96 0.03 12.43
CA GLN A 697 2.61 0.64 11.15
C GLN A 697 3.66 0.34 10.08
N ASP A 698 4.93 0.53 10.40
CA ASP A 698 6.04 0.24 9.49
C ASP A 698 6.09 -1.26 9.14
N TYR A 699 5.84 -2.13 10.13
CA TYR A 699 5.69 -3.57 9.92
C TYR A 699 4.59 -3.88 8.89
N LEU A 700 3.38 -3.33 9.07
CA LEU A 700 2.26 -3.56 8.15
C LEU A 700 2.58 -3.08 6.72
N LEU A 701 3.19 -1.90 6.60
CA LEU A 701 3.51 -1.31 5.30
C LEU A 701 4.59 -2.10 4.57
N LEU A 702 5.66 -2.50 5.26
CA LEU A 702 6.73 -3.31 4.66
C LEU A 702 6.23 -4.70 4.27
N HIS A 703 5.50 -5.37 5.15
CA HIS A 703 4.93 -6.70 4.87
C HIS A 703 4.01 -6.67 3.65
N GLY A 704 3.05 -5.75 3.61
CA GLY A 704 2.15 -5.61 2.48
C GLY A 704 2.89 -5.34 1.17
N LEU A 705 3.92 -4.47 1.20
CA LEU A 705 4.75 -4.20 0.03
C LEU A 705 5.50 -5.44 -0.43
N SER A 706 6.16 -6.16 0.48
CA SER A 706 6.98 -7.33 0.15
C SER A 706 6.17 -8.46 -0.49
N VAL A 707 4.96 -8.72 0.03
CA VAL A 707 4.02 -9.72 -0.51
C VAL A 707 3.52 -9.32 -1.90
N GLU A 708 3.04 -8.08 -2.07
CA GLU A 708 2.51 -7.65 -3.38
C GLU A 708 3.61 -7.47 -4.44
N MET A 709 4.84 -7.13 -4.05
CA MET A 709 5.99 -7.13 -4.96
C MET A 709 6.36 -8.54 -5.42
N THR A 710 6.12 -9.57 -4.58
CA THR A 710 6.28 -10.97 -4.98
C THR A 710 5.27 -11.37 -6.05
N GLU A 711 4.01 -11.00 -5.89
CA GLU A 711 2.96 -11.22 -6.90
C GLU A 711 3.24 -10.42 -8.19
N ALA A 712 3.71 -9.19 -8.06
CA ALA A 712 4.14 -8.37 -9.20
C ALA A 712 5.31 -9.02 -9.97
N LEU A 713 6.29 -9.59 -9.26
CA LEU A 713 7.38 -10.35 -9.86
C LEU A 713 6.88 -11.59 -10.59
N ALA A 714 5.91 -12.31 -10.00
CA ALA A 714 5.31 -13.47 -10.64
C ALA A 714 4.57 -13.10 -11.94
N GLU A 715 3.86 -11.98 -11.97
CA GLU A 715 3.18 -11.48 -13.17
C GLU A 715 4.19 -10.98 -14.23
N TYR A 716 5.19 -10.20 -13.81
CA TYR A 716 6.27 -9.74 -14.67
C TYR A 716 7.01 -10.94 -15.32
N TRP A 717 7.36 -11.95 -14.52
CA TRP A 717 8.07 -13.13 -15.04
C TRP A 717 7.19 -14.02 -15.91
N HIS A 718 5.90 -14.14 -15.58
CA HIS A 718 4.94 -14.85 -16.41
C HIS A 718 4.85 -14.21 -17.81
N ARG A 719 4.83 -12.87 -17.90
CA ARG A 719 4.90 -12.20 -19.20
C ARG A 719 6.20 -12.50 -19.94
N ARG A 720 7.34 -12.43 -19.25
CA ARG A 720 8.65 -12.78 -19.85
C ARG A 720 8.69 -14.22 -20.36
N ILE A 721 8.09 -15.17 -19.64
CA ILE A 721 7.96 -16.56 -20.11
C ILE A 721 7.15 -16.62 -21.40
N ARG A 722 6.03 -15.89 -21.52
CA ARG A 722 5.23 -15.85 -22.76
C ARG A 722 6.00 -15.23 -23.92
N GLU A 723 6.74 -14.16 -23.67
CA GLU A 723 7.62 -13.51 -24.65
C GLU A 723 8.73 -14.46 -25.13
N GLU A 724 9.43 -15.08 -24.19
CA GLU A 724 10.53 -16.01 -24.47
C GLU A 724 10.05 -17.29 -25.19
N TRP A 725 8.84 -17.76 -24.82
CA TRP A 725 8.23 -18.95 -25.39
C TRP A 725 7.54 -18.70 -26.74
N GLY A 726 7.28 -17.43 -27.09
CA GLY A 726 6.86 -17.02 -28.43
C GLY A 726 5.34 -16.92 -28.62
N PHE A 727 4.54 -16.70 -27.58
CA PHE A 727 3.09 -16.49 -27.70
C PHE A 727 2.57 -15.23 -26.98
N ALA A 728 3.44 -14.25 -26.70
CA ALA A 728 3.02 -12.98 -26.11
C ALA A 728 2.32 -12.03 -27.09
N ASP A 729 2.29 -12.33 -28.40
CA ASP A 729 1.60 -11.49 -29.40
C ASP A 729 0.08 -11.38 -29.13
N GLU A 730 -0.47 -12.29 -28.35
CA GLU A 730 -1.87 -12.27 -27.91
C GLU A 730 -2.09 -11.50 -26.61
N ASP A 731 -1.05 -10.92 -26.00
CA ASP A 731 -1.16 -10.15 -24.75
C ASP A 731 -1.94 -8.84 -24.98
N GLY A 732 -2.80 -8.51 -24.02
CA GLY A 732 -3.50 -7.22 -23.99
C GLY A 732 -2.50 -6.05 -23.89
N PRO A 733 -2.83 -4.88 -24.45
CA PRO A 733 -1.91 -3.76 -24.59
C PRO A 733 -1.59 -3.05 -23.25
N THR A 734 -2.28 -3.38 -22.17
CA THR A 734 -2.14 -2.70 -20.87
C THR A 734 -1.93 -3.68 -19.74
N ILE A 735 -1.21 -3.26 -18.70
CA ILE A 735 -1.04 -4.04 -17.45
C ILE A 735 -2.39 -4.40 -16.82
N ALA A 736 -3.36 -3.47 -16.82
CA ALA A 736 -4.71 -3.74 -16.34
C ALA A 736 -5.42 -4.84 -17.17
N GLY A 737 -5.10 -4.98 -18.44
CA GLY A 737 -5.54 -6.09 -19.30
C GLY A 737 -4.93 -7.42 -18.86
N LEU A 738 -3.63 -7.42 -18.50
CA LEU A 738 -2.96 -8.63 -18.03
C LEU A 738 -3.59 -9.12 -16.71
N PHE A 739 -3.90 -8.24 -15.77
CA PHE A 739 -4.62 -8.60 -14.54
C PHE A 739 -6.02 -9.20 -14.78
N ARG A 740 -6.62 -8.95 -15.94
CA ARG A 740 -7.88 -9.58 -16.38
C ARG A 740 -7.67 -10.81 -17.26
N GLN A 741 -6.47 -11.38 -17.25
CA GLN A 741 -6.07 -12.52 -18.07
C GLN A 741 -6.31 -12.31 -19.58
N GLN A 742 -6.11 -11.09 -20.07
CA GLN A 742 -6.13 -10.77 -21.51
C GLN A 742 -4.82 -11.18 -22.16
N TYR A 743 -4.50 -12.45 -22.08
CA TYR A 743 -3.36 -13.10 -22.71
C TYR A 743 -3.69 -14.56 -23.00
N ARG A 744 -2.89 -15.18 -23.86
CA ARG A 744 -2.97 -16.63 -24.14
C ARG A 744 -2.43 -17.40 -22.96
N GLY A 745 -3.11 -18.51 -22.61
CA GLY A 745 -2.70 -19.39 -21.52
C GLY A 745 -3.11 -18.90 -20.12
N SER A 746 -2.53 -19.52 -19.11
CA SER A 746 -2.75 -19.17 -17.69
C SER A 746 -1.59 -19.65 -16.82
N ARG A 747 -1.46 -19.07 -15.62
CA ARG A 747 -0.63 -19.62 -14.55
C ARG A 747 -1.52 -20.12 -13.42
N TYR A 748 -1.14 -21.25 -12.82
CA TYR A 748 -1.83 -21.87 -11.69
C TYR A 748 -0.84 -22.05 -10.56
N SER A 749 -1.09 -21.37 -9.41
CA SER A 749 -0.22 -21.44 -8.24
C SER A 749 -0.65 -22.59 -7.32
N TRP A 750 0.32 -23.27 -6.70
CA TRP A 750 0.06 -24.34 -5.74
C TRP A 750 -0.60 -23.81 -4.46
N GLY A 751 -1.48 -24.62 -3.87
CA GLY A 751 -2.30 -24.24 -2.71
C GLY A 751 -3.63 -23.59 -3.07
N TYR A 752 -3.90 -23.33 -4.37
CA TYR A 752 -5.17 -22.80 -4.87
C TYR A 752 -6.06 -23.90 -5.45
N PRO A 753 -7.38 -23.65 -5.60
CA PRO A 753 -8.37 -24.71 -5.94
C PRO A 753 -8.07 -25.55 -7.18
N ALA A 754 -7.39 -25.01 -8.20
CA ALA A 754 -7.05 -25.78 -9.40
C ALA A 754 -5.85 -26.72 -9.20
N CYS A 755 -4.96 -26.45 -8.24
CA CYS A 755 -3.84 -27.29 -7.83
C CYS A 755 -3.60 -27.18 -6.31
N PRO A 756 -4.47 -27.75 -5.49
CA PRO A 756 -4.49 -27.56 -4.04
C PRO A 756 -3.38 -28.32 -3.30
N ASP A 757 -2.78 -29.34 -3.90
CA ASP A 757 -1.80 -30.20 -3.24
C ASP A 757 -0.43 -29.50 -3.14
N LEU A 758 -0.08 -29.08 -1.93
CA LEU A 758 1.21 -28.46 -1.64
C LEU A 758 2.38 -29.46 -1.69
N ASP A 759 2.13 -30.76 -1.54
CA ASP A 759 3.16 -31.80 -1.58
C ASP A 759 3.85 -31.82 -2.96
N ASP A 760 3.13 -31.37 -3.99
CA ASP A 760 3.67 -31.20 -5.34
C ASP A 760 4.79 -30.15 -5.42
N GLN A 761 4.90 -29.23 -4.46
CA GLN A 761 6.01 -28.28 -4.40
C GLN A 761 7.36 -28.99 -4.16
N ALA A 762 7.37 -30.16 -3.53
CA ALA A 762 8.59 -30.97 -3.45
C ALA A 762 9.14 -31.36 -4.82
N LYS A 763 8.26 -31.54 -5.82
CA LYS A 763 8.65 -31.84 -7.20
C LYS A 763 9.29 -30.62 -7.89
N LEU A 764 8.90 -29.39 -7.49
CA LEU A 764 9.53 -28.16 -7.97
C LEU A 764 10.96 -28.00 -7.45
N VAL A 765 11.26 -28.52 -6.23
CA VAL A 765 12.64 -28.55 -5.73
C VAL A 765 13.52 -29.31 -6.72
N GLU A 766 13.04 -30.45 -7.22
CA GLU A 766 13.76 -31.28 -8.16
C GLU A 766 13.83 -30.66 -9.58
N LEU A 767 12.72 -30.06 -10.07
CA LEU A 767 12.65 -29.47 -11.40
C LEU A 767 13.46 -28.16 -11.52
N LEU A 768 13.37 -27.29 -10.53
CA LEU A 768 13.88 -25.92 -10.61
C LEU A 768 15.12 -25.67 -9.76
N GLU A 769 15.47 -26.60 -8.84
CA GLU A 769 16.57 -26.41 -7.89
C GLU A 769 16.45 -25.04 -7.20
N MET A 770 15.28 -24.80 -6.58
CA MET A 770 14.90 -23.46 -6.08
C MET A 770 15.74 -22.97 -4.88
N ASP A 771 16.56 -23.84 -4.28
CA ASP A 771 17.61 -23.48 -3.33
C ASP A 771 18.63 -22.51 -3.92
N ARG A 772 18.84 -22.55 -5.26
CA ARG A 772 19.69 -21.58 -5.98
C ARG A 772 19.22 -20.13 -5.84
N ILE A 773 17.97 -19.90 -5.53
CA ILE A 773 17.39 -18.56 -5.27
C ILE A 773 17.08 -18.34 -3.80
N GLY A 774 17.52 -19.23 -2.91
CA GLY A 774 17.32 -19.13 -1.46
C GLY A 774 15.92 -19.48 -0.99
N VAL A 775 15.16 -20.23 -1.78
CA VAL A 775 13.83 -20.72 -1.43
C VAL A 775 13.92 -22.19 -0.96
N SER A 776 13.25 -22.48 0.15
CA SER A 776 13.12 -23.83 0.72
C SER A 776 11.67 -24.13 1.08
N LEU A 777 11.39 -25.35 1.52
CA LEU A 777 10.06 -25.78 1.95
C LEU A 777 10.03 -26.03 3.47
N THR A 778 8.88 -25.79 4.07
CA THR A 778 8.56 -26.28 5.42
C THR A 778 8.28 -27.79 5.38
N GLU A 779 8.09 -28.42 6.56
CA GLU A 779 7.62 -29.80 6.65
C GLU A 779 6.26 -30.03 5.98
N GLU A 780 5.43 -28.98 5.91
CA GLU A 780 4.11 -29.01 5.27
C GLU A 780 4.13 -28.42 3.85
N PHE A 781 5.32 -28.35 3.25
CA PHE A 781 5.59 -27.92 1.87
C PHE A 781 5.23 -26.46 1.55
N HIS A 782 5.17 -25.57 2.54
CA HIS A 782 5.08 -24.11 2.27
C HIS A 782 6.44 -23.54 1.88
N LEU A 783 6.43 -22.56 0.98
CA LEU A 783 7.64 -21.85 0.56
C LEU A 783 8.19 -20.95 1.70
N VAL A 784 9.49 -20.95 1.85
CA VAL A 784 10.24 -20.07 2.76
C VAL A 784 11.33 -19.35 1.97
N PRO A 785 11.43 -18.01 2.03
CA PRO A 785 10.63 -17.07 2.83
C PRO A 785 9.18 -16.95 2.37
N GLU A 786 8.32 -16.37 3.21
CA GLU A 786 6.91 -16.10 2.92
C GLU A 786 6.73 -15.31 1.62
N GLN A 787 7.65 -14.37 1.34
CA GLN A 787 7.67 -13.57 0.12
C GLN A 787 8.15 -14.39 -1.08
N SER A 788 7.49 -15.54 -1.31
CA SER A 788 7.76 -16.46 -2.43
C SER A 788 6.46 -17.06 -2.94
N THR A 789 6.37 -17.27 -4.26
CA THR A 789 5.23 -17.97 -4.88
C THR A 789 5.70 -18.85 -6.03
N SER A 790 4.93 -19.88 -6.34
CA SER A 790 5.22 -20.87 -7.37
C SER A 790 4.04 -21.08 -8.28
N ALA A 791 4.27 -21.42 -9.55
CA ALA A 791 3.21 -21.73 -10.49
C ALA A 791 3.64 -22.65 -11.63
N ILE A 792 2.67 -23.41 -12.17
CA ILE A 792 2.73 -23.99 -13.50
C ILE A 792 2.13 -23.03 -14.52
N ILE A 793 2.79 -22.87 -15.66
CA ILE A 793 2.36 -22.02 -16.78
C ILE A 793 1.97 -22.90 -17.97
N VAL A 794 0.78 -22.63 -18.48
CA VAL A 794 0.12 -23.38 -19.55
C VAL A 794 -0.07 -22.47 -20.76
N SER A 795 0.34 -22.89 -21.96
CA SER A 795 0.24 -22.10 -23.20
C SER A 795 -1.08 -22.24 -23.95
N HIS A 796 -2.00 -23.09 -23.49
CA HIS A 796 -3.25 -23.40 -24.18
C HIS A 796 -4.19 -22.18 -24.23
N PRO A 797 -4.82 -21.85 -25.38
CA PRO A 797 -5.65 -20.65 -25.53
C PRO A 797 -6.89 -20.63 -24.63
N GLU A 798 -7.44 -21.81 -24.29
CA GLU A 798 -8.61 -21.93 -23.42
C GLU A 798 -8.25 -22.01 -21.93
N ALA A 799 -6.95 -22.04 -21.57
CA ALA A 799 -6.53 -22.05 -20.18
C ALA A 799 -6.83 -20.69 -19.54
N LYS A 800 -7.77 -20.70 -18.59
CA LYS A 800 -8.13 -19.57 -17.73
C LYS A 800 -8.30 -20.10 -16.32
N TYR A 801 -8.24 -19.21 -15.33
CA TYR A 801 -8.44 -19.62 -13.95
C TYR A 801 -9.82 -20.26 -13.75
N PHE A 802 -9.86 -21.36 -13.04
CA PHE A 802 -11.07 -22.10 -12.66
C PHE A 802 -10.94 -22.65 -11.25
N ILE A 803 -12.09 -22.99 -10.65
CA ILE A 803 -12.18 -23.68 -9.36
C ILE A 803 -12.54 -25.14 -9.64
N ALA A 804 -11.68 -26.07 -9.23
CA ALA A 804 -11.89 -27.50 -9.38
C ALA A 804 -12.62 -28.12 -8.17
#